data_0833faf646b8057714be970196e51c6d
#
_entry.id   0833faf646b8057714be970196e51c6d
#
_cell.length_a   1.000
_cell.length_b   1.000
_cell.length_c   1.000
_cell.angle_alpha   90.00
_cell.angle_beta   90.00
_cell.angle_gamma   90.00
#
_symmetry.space_group_name_H-M   'P 1'
#
loop_
_entity.id
_entity.type
_entity.pdbx_description
1 polymer ?
#
loop_
_entity_poly.entity_id
_entity_poly.type
_entity_poly.pdbx_seq_one_letter_code
_entity_poly.pdbx_strand_id
1 'polypeptide(L)'
;MNSWTAIVTHWLEHSRLAAGFPDMLLKSFVILMAAGGVCLCWRRGAASARHLLWLLAVAGLLCLPGLSGLMPAWQRPLWTVGMRADSVNELTLTIEFAPAAAAKASIPQAPAPSPAAAAPLPPLAQGARGQRLATHLHAGWTASALAVWLSGTAILLLSVVAGPLQLGALRRAAHPPSNADWLPLLRLLCEQLRLGRRVALLQSADGLMPVTWGCWRPVILLPAQADEWPIERRRAVLLHELAHVKRWDCLTQMLARLACAVYWFNPLVWVAARRMCVERERACDDVVLNGGCRASTYAAHLVEIARSFRRVPQAAAIAMARSSRLGGRIAAIVDASRARRAPRGLPVGLCCAAMLAFVAAVAAQKPEANSPASTPDARPWFDARLRAFFTAKARQAHQLAQLENKSLAPEVWPFFQAGMSGDWPTTTNLWSAMRRRAGQYQNTNTDEKICATTVWPTILEADLAWEQFANWKEKYVLAYGNDIIKSIPPGSIYFGGTDPGRGVITAMSESHAEAKPFFTLTQNALADATYLDYLRAMYGHRIYTPTAEDSKKCFDDYMADAQRRIPLNQLKPGEDVRLVRGHVEVTGQVAVMTINGLLAKLIFDRNPDREFYIEESFPLDWMYPYLSPNGLIMKINRKPLPELSEQVVQEDHEYWSNYVRPMLGDWLEYDTPVAKVAAFAEKVYGKHDLGGFKGDPQFVEDTWAQKAFSKLRSSVGGVYAWRINNAKTPADKERMTKEADFAFRQAYALCPVSPEGLFRSVQLLLTLNRLDDARLLVETTLKLDPENAIVKTLLEQLKNFKPKD
;
A
#
# COMPACT_ATOMS: atom_id res chain seq x y z
N MET A 1 -18.95 30.48 -6.25
CA MET A 1 -17.83 29.71 -6.83
C MET A 1 -17.48 28.45 -6.04
N ASN A 2 -18.05 28.20 -4.87
CA ASN A 2 -17.63 27.09 -3.98
C ASN A 2 -18.40 25.77 -4.11
N SER A 3 -19.49 25.68 -4.89
CA SER A 3 -20.25 24.42 -5.01
C SER A 3 -19.70 23.46 -6.08
N TRP A 4 -19.16 23.99 -7.17
CA TRP A 4 -18.59 23.18 -8.25
C TRP A 4 -17.25 22.53 -7.86
N THR A 5 -16.44 23.22 -7.08
CA THR A 5 -15.19 22.65 -6.57
C THR A 5 -15.45 21.53 -5.57
N ALA A 6 -16.48 21.64 -4.72
CA ALA A 6 -16.86 20.59 -3.78
C ALA A 6 -17.44 19.37 -4.51
N ILE A 7 -18.25 19.56 -5.55
CA ILE A 7 -18.80 18.46 -6.37
C ILE A 7 -17.68 17.76 -7.15
N VAL A 8 -16.74 18.50 -7.73
CA VAL A 8 -15.61 17.95 -8.48
C VAL A 8 -14.64 17.22 -7.55
N THR A 9 -14.32 17.78 -6.38
CA THR A 9 -13.48 17.09 -5.39
C THR A 9 -14.14 15.83 -4.85
N HIS A 10 -15.43 15.89 -4.53
CA HIS A 10 -16.20 14.71 -4.08
C HIS A 10 -16.26 13.61 -5.16
N TRP A 11 -16.42 13.99 -6.44
CA TRP A 11 -16.42 13.04 -7.56
C TRP A 11 -15.02 12.45 -7.82
N LEU A 12 -13.96 13.24 -7.64
CA LEU A 12 -12.57 12.82 -7.78
C LEU A 12 -12.12 11.88 -6.65
N GLU A 13 -12.58 12.12 -5.42
CA GLU A 13 -12.28 11.27 -4.26
C GLU A 13 -12.97 9.89 -4.33
N HIS A 14 -14.11 9.81 -5.01
CA HIS A 14 -14.88 8.56 -5.17
C HIS A 14 -14.59 7.83 -6.50
N SER A 15 -13.74 8.39 -7.38
CA SER A 15 -13.44 7.74 -8.65
C SER A 15 -12.45 6.59 -8.45
N ARG A 16 -12.85 5.38 -8.82
CA ARG A 16 -11.98 4.19 -8.93
C ARG A 16 -10.75 4.41 -9.83
N LEU A 17 -10.68 5.54 -10.53
CA LEU A 17 -9.62 5.93 -11.44
C LEU A 17 -8.31 6.29 -10.71
N ALA A 18 -8.39 6.86 -9.51
CA ALA A 18 -7.20 7.25 -8.75
C ALA A 18 -6.41 6.02 -8.23
N ALA A 19 -7.11 4.98 -7.80
CA ALA A 19 -6.50 3.71 -7.35
C ALA A 19 -5.97 2.87 -8.53
N GLY A 20 -6.52 3.04 -9.74
CA GLY A 20 -6.12 2.31 -10.94
C GLY A 20 -4.90 2.89 -11.68
N PHE A 21 -4.43 4.09 -11.33
CA PHE A 21 -3.36 4.78 -12.07
C PHE A 21 -2.00 4.06 -12.03
N PRO A 22 -1.48 3.58 -10.88
CA PRO A 22 -0.25 2.80 -10.83
C PRO A 22 -0.34 1.48 -11.60
N ASP A 23 -1.50 0.81 -11.54
CA ASP A 23 -1.76 -0.43 -12.26
C ASP A 23 -1.73 -0.20 -13.79
N MET A 24 -2.39 0.85 -14.28
CA MET A 24 -2.36 1.24 -15.69
C MET A 24 -0.94 1.58 -16.16
N LEU A 25 -0.15 2.27 -15.32
CA LEU A 25 1.24 2.60 -15.62
C LEU A 25 2.07 1.34 -15.79
N LEU A 26 2.01 0.42 -14.84
CA LEU A 26 2.79 -0.81 -14.86
C LEU A 26 2.39 -1.71 -16.04
N LYS A 27 1.10 -1.93 -16.27
CA LYS A 27 0.57 -2.71 -17.40
C LYS A 27 0.98 -2.12 -18.74
N SER A 28 0.91 -0.79 -18.90
CA SER A 28 1.35 -0.10 -20.10
C SER A 28 2.85 -0.28 -20.35
N PHE A 29 3.66 -0.26 -19.29
CA PHE A 29 5.10 -0.51 -19.36
C PHE A 29 5.39 -1.94 -19.85
N VAL A 30 4.74 -2.94 -19.29
CA VAL A 30 4.91 -4.36 -19.65
C VAL A 30 4.55 -4.61 -21.12
N ILE A 31 3.41 -4.09 -21.59
CA ILE A 31 2.97 -4.26 -22.99
C ILE A 31 3.99 -3.64 -23.98
N LEU A 32 4.44 -2.41 -23.68
CA LEU A 32 5.38 -1.71 -24.56
C LEU A 32 6.78 -2.32 -24.54
N MET A 33 7.25 -2.80 -23.39
CA MET A 33 8.53 -3.51 -23.27
C MET A 33 8.50 -4.82 -24.04
N ALA A 34 7.44 -5.61 -23.93
CA ALA A 34 7.27 -6.86 -24.67
C ALA A 34 7.27 -6.61 -26.18
N ALA A 35 6.48 -5.63 -26.67
CA ALA A 35 6.46 -5.25 -28.07
C ALA A 35 7.84 -4.76 -28.56
N GLY A 36 8.54 -3.98 -27.74
CA GLY A 36 9.90 -3.51 -28.00
C GLY A 36 10.91 -4.66 -28.10
N GLY A 37 10.86 -5.60 -27.15
CA GLY A 37 11.72 -6.79 -27.13
C GLY A 37 11.55 -7.64 -28.39
N VAL A 38 10.30 -7.96 -28.78
CA VAL A 38 9.99 -8.70 -30.01
C VAL A 38 10.51 -7.95 -31.24
N CYS A 39 10.30 -6.64 -31.34
CA CYS A 39 10.81 -5.84 -32.44
C CYS A 39 12.35 -5.79 -32.52
N LEU A 40 13.03 -5.82 -31.38
CA LEU A 40 14.50 -5.87 -31.29
C LEU A 40 15.05 -7.23 -31.76
N CYS A 41 14.40 -8.33 -31.35
CA CYS A 41 14.77 -9.67 -31.79
C CYS A 41 14.50 -9.84 -33.32
N TRP A 42 13.46 -9.21 -33.83
CA TRP A 42 13.02 -9.35 -35.21
C TRP A 42 13.50 -8.21 -36.13
N ARG A 43 14.73 -7.77 -35.98
CA ARG A 43 15.31 -6.61 -36.75
C ARG A 43 15.30 -6.83 -38.25
N ARG A 44 15.50 -8.07 -38.76
CA ARG A 44 15.52 -8.42 -40.19
C ARG A 44 14.13 -8.66 -40.78
N GLY A 45 13.08 -8.69 -39.97
CA GLY A 45 11.71 -8.86 -40.43
C GLY A 45 11.18 -7.67 -41.22
N ALA A 46 10.06 -7.86 -41.92
CA ALA A 46 9.42 -6.82 -42.72
C ALA A 46 9.02 -5.62 -41.87
N ALA A 47 9.24 -4.40 -42.37
CA ALA A 47 8.87 -3.17 -41.67
C ALA A 47 7.37 -3.07 -41.37
N SER A 48 6.52 -3.56 -42.32
CA SER A 48 5.08 -3.65 -42.13
C SER A 48 4.66 -4.54 -40.94
N ALA A 49 5.38 -5.63 -40.68
CA ALA A 49 5.09 -6.51 -39.53
C ALA A 49 5.45 -5.85 -38.21
N ARG A 50 6.61 -5.20 -38.10
CA ARG A 50 7.01 -4.46 -36.91
C ARG A 50 6.08 -3.26 -36.66
N HIS A 51 5.65 -2.55 -37.69
CA HIS A 51 4.64 -1.51 -37.57
C HIS A 51 3.30 -2.05 -37.01
N LEU A 52 2.84 -3.22 -37.50
CA LEU A 52 1.63 -3.86 -37.03
C LEU A 52 1.75 -4.24 -35.52
N LEU A 53 2.89 -4.79 -35.11
CA LEU A 53 3.13 -5.16 -33.72
C LEU A 53 3.05 -3.93 -32.78
N TRP A 54 3.69 -2.83 -33.17
CA TRP A 54 3.59 -1.58 -32.42
C TRP A 54 2.17 -1.00 -32.43
N LEU A 55 1.45 -1.11 -33.56
CA LEU A 55 0.06 -0.68 -33.65
C LEU A 55 -0.85 -1.47 -32.70
N LEU A 56 -0.69 -2.79 -32.65
CA LEU A 56 -1.46 -3.65 -31.75
C LEU A 56 -1.15 -3.36 -30.27
N ALA A 57 0.11 -3.10 -29.95
CA ALA A 57 0.49 -2.69 -28.59
C ALA A 57 -0.17 -1.35 -28.19
N VAL A 58 -0.11 -0.35 -29.07
CA VAL A 58 -0.71 0.97 -28.85
C VAL A 58 -2.25 0.89 -28.77
N ALA A 59 -2.88 0.10 -29.65
CA ALA A 59 -4.32 -0.14 -29.59
C ALA A 59 -4.71 -0.88 -28.28
N GLY A 60 -3.91 -1.86 -27.89
CA GLY A 60 -4.07 -2.57 -26.61
C GLY A 60 -4.01 -1.62 -25.41
N LEU A 61 -3.10 -0.64 -25.41
CA LEU A 61 -3.05 0.39 -24.36
C LEU A 61 -4.36 1.20 -24.30
N LEU A 62 -4.90 1.59 -25.44
CA LEU A 62 -6.15 2.37 -25.48
C LEU A 62 -7.36 1.55 -25.00
N CYS A 63 -7.36 0.24 -25.24
CA CYS A 63 -8.42 -0.66 -24.75
C CYS A 63 -8.21 -1.10 -23.29
N LEU A 64 -7.00 -0.94 -22.74
CA LEU A 64 -6.61 -1.44 -21.43
C LEU A 64 -7.55 -1.01 -20.27
N PRO A 65 -7.99 0.27 -20.16
CA PRO A 65 -8.88 0.69 -19.07
C PRO A 65 -10.24 -0.03 -19.13
N GLY A 66 -10.80 -0.17 -20.34
CA GLY A 66 -12.07 -0.87 -20.54
C GLY A 66 -11.94 -2.38 -20.29
N LEU A 67 -10.89 -3.00 -20.79
CA LEU A 67 -10.62 -4.43 -20.57
C LEU A 67 -10.38 -4.76 -19.11
N SER A 68 -9.60 -3.93 -18.40
CA SER A 68 -9.35 -4.14 -16.96
C SER A 68 -10.62 -3.99 -16.11
N GLY A 69 -11.63 -3.25 -16.59
CA GLY A 69 -12.94 -3.14 -15.94
C GLY A 69 -13.87 -4.33 -16.20
N LEU A 70 -13.82 -4.90 -17.40
CA LEU A 70 -14.72 -5.94 -17.88
C LEU A 70 -14.23 -7.36 -17.62
N MET A 71 -12.91 -7.57 -17.55
CA MET A 71 -12.34 -8.91 -17.35
C MET A 71 -12.49 -9.38 -15.92
N PRO A 72 -12.88 -10.66 -15.67
CA PRO A 72 -12.79 -11.26 -14.38
C PRO A 72 -11.34 -11.27 -13.88
N ALA A 73 -11.12 -11.08 -12.58
CA ALA A 73 -9.78 -11.09 -11.99
C ALA A 73 -9.15 -12.48 -12.14
N TRP A 74 -7.97 -12.54 -12.73
CA TRP A 74 -7.19 -13.77 -12.82
C TRP A 74 -6.36 -13.91 -11.54
N GLN A 75 -6.51 -15.03 -10.81
CA GLN A 75 -5.99 -15.24 -9.46
C GLN A 75 -4.49 -15.60 -9.39
N ARG A 76 -3.68 -15.21 -10.37
CA ARG A 76 -2.22 -15.35 -10.29
C ARG A 76 -1.58 -13.98 -10.42
N PRO A 77 -1.17 -13.34 -9.32
CA PRO A 77 -0.52 -12.04 -9.36
C PRO A 77 0.86 -12.16 -10.02
N LEU A 78 1.12 -11.35 -11.05
CA LEU A 78 2.47 -11.16 -11.61
C LEU A 78 3.31 -10.22 -10.72
N TRP A 79 2.66 -9.46 -9.82
CA TRP A 79 3.29 -8.55 -8.85
C TRP A 79 2.32 -8.24 -7.71
N THR A 80 2.86 -7.99 -6.54
CA THR A 80 2.13 -7.44 -5.40
C THR A 80 2.54 -5.97 -5.23
N VAL A 81 1.56 -5.08 -5.26
CA VAL A 81 1.78 -3.67 -4.86
C VAL A 81 1.55 -3.63 -3.36
N GLY A 82 2.63 -3.63 -2.60
CA GLY A 82 2.57 -3.35 -1.17
C GLY A 82 2.10 -1.90 -0.96
N MET A 83 0.79 -1.69 -0.80
CA MET A 83 0.34 -0.45 -0.18
C MET A 83 0.62 -0.58 1.32
N ARG A 84 1.64 0.12 1.79
CA ARG A 84 1.88 0.31 3.22
C ARG A 84 0.63 0.96 3.82
N ALA A 85 -0.10 0.20 4.60
CA ALA A 85 -0.98 0.76 5.60
C ALA A 85 -0.05 1.28 6.71
N ASP A 86 0.34 2.54 6.62
CA ASP A 86 1.01 3.22 7.71
C ASP A 86 0.00 3.37 8.84
N SER A 87 -0.02 2.37 9.73
CA SER A 87 -0.51 2.57 11.08
C SER A 87 0.57 3.40 11.79
N VAL A 88 0.48 4.71 11.62
CA VAL A 88 1.28 5.66 12.38
C VAL A 88 0.73 5.67 13.80
N ASN A 89 1.19 4.74 14.61
CA ASN A 89 1.27 4.96 16.04
C ASN A 89 2.58 5.73 16.27
N GLU A 90 2.51 7.04 16.32
CA GLU A 90 3.59 7.87 16.85
C GLU A 90 3.78 7.55 18.34
N LEU A 91 4.56 6.53 18.62
CA LEU A 91 5.21 6.32 19.90
C LEU A 91 6.49 7.16 19.92
N THR A 92 6.38 8.38 20.36
CA THR A 92 7.56 9.18 20.69
C THR A 92 8.14 8.64 22.00
N LEU A 93 9.02 7.65 21.92
CA LEU A 93 9.79 7.14 23.06
C LEU A 93 11.07 7.98 23.19
N THR A 94 11.06 8.91 24.12
CA THR A 94 12.29 9.53 24.61
C THR A 94 12.89 8.62 25.67
N ILE A 95 14.09 8.07 25.40
CA ILE A 95 14.81 7.24 26.38
C ILE A 95 15.60 8.17 27.30
N GLU A 96 15.06 8.46 28.47
CA GLU A 96 15.86 9.04 29.57
C GLU A 96 16.29 7.95 30.53
N PHE A 97 17.59 7.86 30.74
CA PHE A 97 18.20 6.97 31.72
C PHE A 97 18.14 7.62 33.10
N ALA A 98 17.31 7.12 34.01
CA ALA A 98 17.32 7.55 35.43
C ALA A 98 18.42 6.80 36.20
N PRO A 99 19.26 7.49 36.97
CA PRO A 99 20.19 6.84 37.88
C PRO A 99 19.46 6.28 39.12
N ALA A 100 19.83 5.04 39.46
CA ALA A 100 19.41 4.45 40.75
C ALA A 100 20.04 5.23 41.93
N ALA A 101 19.21 5.90 42.70
CA ALA A 101 19.60 6.38 44.02
C ALA A 101 18.49 6.07 45.04
N ALA A 102 18.83 5.21 45.96
CA ALA A 102 18.05 4.94 47.14
C ALA A 102 18.09 6.15 48.08
N ALA A 103 16.95 6.63 48.52
CA ALA A 103 16.87 7.39 49.79
C ALA A 103 15.49 7.23 50.42
N LYS A 104 15.51 6.67 51.63
CA LYS A 104 14.42 6.70 52.60
C LYS A 104 14.21 8.14 53.07
N ALA A 105 12.98 8.63 53.12
CA ALA A 105 12.58 9.66 54.08
C ALA A 105 11.06 9.64 54.30
N SER A 106 10.76 9.80 55.54
CA SER A 106 9.52 9.73 56.28
C SER A 106 8.56 10.91 56.05
N ILE A 107 7.27 10.60 56.26
CA ILE A 107 6.08 11.46 56.20
C ILE A 107 6.06 12.49 57.36
N PRO A 108 5.50 13.67 57.17
CA PRO A 108 4.49 14.19 58.08
C PRO A 108 3.20 14.68 57.38
N GLN A 109 2.11 14.46 58.08
CA GLN A 109 0.73 14.85 57.84
C GLN A 109 0.43 16.33 58.14
N ALA A 110 -0.55 16.85 57.40
CA ALA A 110 -1.68 17.73 57.77
C ALA A 110 -1.80 19.02 56.96
N PRO A 111 -2.92 19.72 56.96
CA PRO A 111 -4.35 19.37 56.85
C PRO A 111 -5.09 20.10 55.70
N ALA A 112 -6.33 19.67 55.43
CA ALA A 112 -7.23 20.23 54.46
C ALA A 112 -7.80 21.62 54.83
N PRO A 113 -8.27 22.37 53.83
CA PRO A 113 -9.58 23.00 53.94
C PRO A 113 -10.47 22.87 52.71
N SER A 114 -11.73 23.01 52.95
CA SER A 114 -12.97 22.80 52.27
C SER A 114 -13.33 23.92 51.23
N PRO A 115 -14.42 23.80 50.48
CA PRO A 115 -14.52 24.19 49.04
C PRO A 115 -15.20 25.53 48.79
N ALA A 116 -14.98 26.11 47.59
CA ALA A 116 -15.85 27.11 47.03
C ALA A 116 -16.02 26.95 45.51
N ALA A 117 -17.25 27.00 45.10
CA ALA A 117 -17.72 26.84 43.75
C ALA A 117 -17.37 28.04 42.83
N ALA A 118 -17.05 27.82 41.57
CA ALA A 118 -17.16 28.86 40.54
C ALA A 118 -17.40 28.19 39.16
N ALA A 119 -18.23 28.92 38.41
CA ALA A 119 -18.85 28.56 37.13
C ALA A 119 -17.92 28.56 35.92
N PRO A 120 -18.35 27.97 34.77
CA PRO A 120 -17.52 27.77 33.61
C PRO A 120 -17.46 28.94 32.64
N LEU A 121 -16.31 29.18 32.02
CA LEU A 121 -16.11 30.09 30.92
C LEU A 121 -15.57 29.37 29.67
N PRO A 122 -15.83 29.88 28.44
CA PRO A 122 -15.78 29.18 27.19
C PRO A 122 -14.35 29.01 26.60
N PRO A 123 -14.15 28.06 25.67
CA PRO A 123 -12.82 27.72 25.15
C PRO A 123 -12.35 28.68 24.06
N LEU A 124 -11.10 29.11 24.16
CA LEU A 124 -10.38 29.84 23.12
C LEU A 124 -9.66 28.88 22.17
N ALA A 125 -10.02 28.97 20.91
CA ALA A 125 -9.44 28.22 19.82
C ALA A 125 -8.03 28.74 19.46
N GLN A 126 -7.00 27.98 19.74
CA GLN A 126 -5.68 28.12 19.08
C GLN A 126 -4.96 26.76 19.06
N GLY A 127 -4.89 26.15 17.91
CA GLY A 127 -4.19 24.89 17.66
C GLY A 127 -4.50 24.22 16.31
N ALA A 128 -5.44 24.78 15.55
CA ALA A 128 -5.97 24.09 14.36
C ALA A 128 -5.23 24.37 13.05
N ARG A 129 -4.08 25.04 13.05
CA ARG A 129 -3.39 25.40 11.79
C ARG A 129 -2.36 24.39 11.29
N GLY A 130 -1.73 23.61 12.15
CA GLY A 130 -0.67 22.65 11.75
C GLY A 130 -1.21 21.33 11.21
N GLN A 131 -2.30 20.80 11.78
CA GLN A 131 -2.84 19.50 11.39
C GLN A 131 -3.74 19.54 10.14
N ARG A 132 -4.37 20.69 9.85
CA ARG A 132 -5.10 20.85 8.57
C ARG A 132 -4.20 20.81 7.35
N LEU A 133 -2.90 21.12 7.51
CA LEU A 133 -1.95 21.11 6.39
C LEU A 133 -1.56 19.69 5.96
N ALA A 134 -1.41 18.76 6.89
CA ALA A 134 -0.97 17.39 6.59
C ALA A 134 -2.08 16.52 5.96
N THR A 135 -3.32 16.60 6.46
CA THR A 135 -4.46 15.85 5.88
C THR A 135 -4.93 16.44 4.55
N HIS A 136 -4.83 17.76 4.36
CA HIS A 136 -5.01 18.38 3.05
C HIS A 136 -3.88 18.05 2.07
N LEU A 137 -2.67 17.74 2.53
CA LEU A 137 -1.56 17.33 1.66
C LEU A 137 -1.78 15.94 1.04
N HIS A 138 -2.29 14.95 1.75
CA HIS A 138 -2.50 13.61 1.19
C HIS A 138 -3.76 13.48 0.31
N ALA A 139 -4.88 14.04 0.70
CA ALA A 139 -6.07 14.16 -0.17
C ALA A 139 -5.80 15.11 -1.35
N GLY A 140 -4.96 16.13 -1.15
CA GLY A 140 -4.50 17.04 -2.19
C GLY A 140 -3.59 16.39 -3.24
N TRP A 141 -2.75 15.41 -2.88
CA TRP A 141 -1.79 14.80 -3.81
C TRP A 141 -2.45 13.95 -4.88
N THR A 142 -3.41 13.09 -4.53
CA THR A 142 -4.13 12.26 -5.50
C THR A 142 -5.03 13.10 -6.40
N ALA A 143 -5.72 14.10 -5.86
CA ALA A 143 -6.51 15.06 -6.62
C ALA A 143 -5.61 15.93 -7.51
N SER A 144 -4.46 16.39 -7.01
CA SER A 144 -3.47 17.17 -7.78
C SER A 144 -2.85 16.34 -8.89
N ALA A 145 -2.45 15.10 -8.64
CA ALA A 145 -1.91 14.20 -9.64
C ALA A 145 -2.94 13.91 -10.75
N LEU A 146 -4.20 13.69 -10.39
CA LEU A 146 -5.28 13.49 -11.36
C LEU A 146 -5.58 14.78 -12.14
N ALA A 147 -5.56 15.94 -11.50
CA ALA A 147 -5.73 17.24 -12.17
C ALA A 147 -4.58 17.50 -13.17
N VAL A 148 -3.33 17.22 -12.78
CA VAL A 148 -2.15 17.32 -13.67
C VAL A 148 -2.29 16.35 -14.85
N TRP A 149 -2.72 15.12 -14.59
CA TRP A 149 -2.93 14.13 -15.65
C TRP A 149 -4.03 14.56 -16.61
N LEU A 150 -5.18 15.01 -16.11
CA LEU A 150 -6.29 15.51 -16.95
C LEU A 150 -5.89 16.75 -17.75
N SER A 151 -5.18 17.71 -17.13
CA SER A 151 -4.71 18.92 -17.81
C SER A 151 -3.71 18.58 -18.91
N GLY A 152 -2.72 17.75 -18.65
CA GLY A 152 -1.77 17.29 -19.66
C GLY A 152 -2.44 16.53 -20.79
N THR A 153 -3.39 15.66 -20.49
CA THR A 153 -4.20 14.92 -21.45
C THR A 153 -5.04 15.87 -22.31
N ALA A 154 -5.72 16.86 -21.70
CA ALA A 154 -6.53 17.85 -22.42
C ALA A 154 -5.68 18.70 -23.39
N ILE A 155 -4.52 19.20 -22.94
CA ILE A 155 -3.61 19.99 -23.77
C ILE A 155 -3.16 19.17 -25.00
N LEU A 156 -2.81 17.89 -24.79
CA LEU A 156 -2.37 17.02 -25.88
C LEU A 156 -3.52 16.63 -26.81
N LEU A 157 -4.72 16.41 -26.29
CA LEU A 157 -5.93 16.18 -27.10
C LEU A 157 -6.28 17.40 -27.95
N LEU A 158 -6.14 18.62 -27.41
CA LEU A 158 -6.30 19.85 -28.20
C LEU A 158 -5.33 19.88 -29.39
N SER A 159 -4.09 19.43 -29.21
CA SER A 159 -3.12 19.32 -30.29
C SER A 159 -3.52 18.30 -31.37
N VAL A 160 -4.21 17.21 -30.98
CA VAL A 160 -4.72 16.19 -31.91
C VAL A 160 -5.87 16.77 -32.73
N VAL A 161 -6.71 17.63 -32.16
CA VAL A 161 -7.81 18.30 -32.86
C VAL A 161 -7.32 19.46 -33.75
N ALA A 162 -6.33 20.24 -33.31
CA ALA A 162 -5.77 21.35 -34.05
C ALA A 162 -5.12 20.93 -35.37
N GLY A 163 -4.49 19.73 -35.42
CA GLY A 163 -3.87 19.20 -36.63
C GLY A 163 -4.83 19.09 -37.84
N PRO A 164 -5.97 18.41 -37.75
CA PRO A 164 -6.98 18.35 -38.82
C PRO A 164 -7.49 19.72 -39.27
N LEU A 165 -7.64 20.68 -38.34
CA LEU A 165 -8.08 22.05 -38.68
C LEU A 165 -7.05 22.78 -39.55
N GLN A 166 -5.75 22.66 -39.22
CA GLN A 166 -4.66 23.21 -40.04
C GLN A 166 -4.60 22.58 -41.42
N LEU A 167 -4.78 21.25 -41.51
CA LEU A 167 -4.84 20.53 -42.77
C LEU A 167 -6.07 20.92 -43.60
N GLY A 168 -7.18 21.25 -42.95
CA GLY A 168 -8.37 21.82 -43.59
C GLY A 168 -8.11 23.21 -44.22
N ALA A 169 -7.29 24.03 -43.55
CA ALA A 169 -6.88 25.33 -44.11
C ALA A 169 -5.96 25.14 -45.35
N LEU A 170 -4.98 24.24 -45.27
CA LEU A 170 -4.12 23.88 -46.42
C LEU A 170 -4.91 23.33 -47.58
N ARG A 171 -5.92 22.52 -47.32
CA ARG A 171 -6.79 22.00 -48.41
C ARG A 171 -7.57 23.12 -49.10
N ARG A 172 -7.99 24.15 -48.40
CA ARG A 172 -8.70 25.31 -48.97
C ARG A 172 -7.83 26.21 -49.82
N ALA A 173 -6.53 26.29 -49.49
CA ALA A 173 -5.53 27.08 -50.20
C ALA A 173 -4.91 26.33 -51.38
N ALA A 174 -5.12 25.01 -51.49
CA ALA A 174 -4.57 24.17 -52.56
C ALA A 174 -5.49 24.10 -53.79
N HIS A 175 -4.88 23.94 -54.96
CA HIS A 175 -5.57 23.85 -56.24
C HIS A 175 -5.31 22.48 -56.92
N PRO A 176 -6.12 22.06 -57.91
CA PRO A 176 -5.83 20.88 -58.73
C PRO A 176 -4.50 20.99 -59.44
N PRO A 177 -3.81 19.87 -59.73
CA PRO A 177 -2.51 19.88 -60.42
C PRO A 177 -2.65 20.50 -61.81
N SER A 178 -1.68 21.37 -62.16
CA SER A 178 -1.67 22.10 -63.44
C SER A 178 -1.32 21.19 -64.62
N ASN A 179 -0.45 20.21 -64.41
CA ASN A 179 -0.06 19.26 -65.42
C ASN A 179 -1.06 18.11 -65.56
N ALA A 180 -1.62 17.89 -66.78
CA ALA A 180 -2.64 16.90 -67.02
C ALA A 180 -2.18 15.43 -66.82
N ASP A 181 -0.88 15.14 -66.88
CA ASP A 181 -0.28 13.80 -66.78
C ASP A 181 -0.44 13.20 -65.35
N TRP A 182 -0.68 14.01 -64.35
CA TRP A 182 -0.82 13.52 -62.97
C TRP A 182 -2.03 12.63 -62.75
N LEU A 183 -3.17 12.94 -63.33
CA LEU A 183 -4.41 12.21 -63.10
C LEU A 183 -4.41 10.81 -63.73
N PRO A 184 -3.93 10.62 -64.98
CA PRO A 184 -3.76 9.28 -65.55
C PRO A 184 -2.78 8.43 -64.73
N LEU A 185 -1.62 9.01 -64.35
CA LEU A 185 -0.63 8.32 -63.54
C LEU A 185 -1.21 7.91 -62.19
N LEU A 186 -1.96 8.80 -61.49
CA LEU A 186 -2.64 8.50 -60.25
C LEU A 186 -3.63 7.34 -60.38
N ARG A 187 -4.46 7.32 -61.45
CA ARG A 187 -5.43 6.25 -61.70
C ARG A 187 -4.73 4.92 -61.89
N LEU A 188 -3.71 4.87 -62.71
CA LEU A 188 -2.90 3.67 -62.99
C LEU A 188 -2.32 3.10 -61.71
N LEU A 189 -1.75 3.95 -60.82
CA LEU A 189 -1.13 3.53 -59.60
C LEU A 189 -2.17 3.11 -58.54
N CYS A 190 -3.35 3.73 -58.51
CA CYS A 190 -4.48 3.30 -57.68
C CYS A 190 -4.96 1.89 -58.07
N GLU A 191 -5.06 1.61 -59.35
CA GLU A 191 -5.42 0.28 -59.87
C GLU A 191 -4.34 -0.74 -59.54
N GLN A 192 -3.07 -0.41 -59.78
CA GLN A 192 -1.92 -1.26 -59.41
C GLN A 192 -1.90 -1.63 -57.95
N LEU A 193 -2.26 -0.68 -57.06
CA LEU A 193 -2.33 -0.89 -55.62
C LEU A 193 -3.67 -1.46 -55.14
N ARG A 194 -4.66 -1.65 -56.07
CA ARG A 194 -6.04 -2.08 -55.75
C ARG A 194 -6.68 -1.21 -54.66
N LEU A 195 -6.65 0.10 -54.83
CA LEU A 195 -7.25 1.06 -53.92
C LEU A 195 -8.72 1.30 -54.26
N GLY A 196 -9.63 0.90 -53.33
CA GLY A 196 -11.08 1.13 -53.49
C GLY A 196 -11.54 2.55 -53.12
N ARG A 197 -10.63 3.41 -52.62
CA ARG A 197 -10.96 4.76 -52.14
C ARG A 197 -10.57 5.79 -53.18
N ARG A 198 -11.42 6.82 -53.36
CA ARG A 198 -11.11 7.97 -54.24
C ARG A 198 -10.09 8.86 -53.52
N VAL A 199 -8.95 9.12 -54.19
CA VAL A 199 -7.85 9.96 -53.69
C VAL A 199 -7.90 11.29 -54.42
N ALA A 200 -7.95 12.39 -53.67
CA ALA A 200 -7.84 13.72 -54.28
C ALA A 200 -6.36 14.12 -54.38
N LEU A 201 -5.96 14.61 -55.52
CA LEU A 201 -4.61 15.14 -55.76
C LEU A 201 -4.71 16.67 -55.86
N LEU A 202 -3.90 17.37 -55.05
CA LEU A 202 -3.86 18.82 -54.98
C LEU A 202 -2.41 19.30 -55.08
N GLN A 203 -2.22 20.55 -55.49
CA GLN A 203 -0.94 21.25 -55.46
C GLN A 203 -0.98 22.49 -54.57
N SER A 204 0.18 22.80 -53.97
CA SER A 204 0.36 24.02 -53.20
C SER A 204 1.50 24.83 -53.79
N ALA A 205 1.29 26.16 -53.84
CA ALA A 205 2.35 27.11 -54.23
C ALA A 205 3.44 27.22 -53.14
N ASP A 206 3.13 26.89 -51.88
CA ASP A 206 4.03 27.03 -50.76
C ASP A 206 5.03 25.89 -50.70
N GLY A 207 5.99 25.75 -51.44
CA GLY A 207 7.13 24.82 -51.37
C GLY A 207 7.15 23.71 -50.34
N LEU A 208 6.00 23.11 -50.01
CA LEU A 208 5.82 22.06 -49.03
C LEU A 208 6.25 20.70 -49.58
N MET A 209 6.84 19.84 -48.73
CA MET A 209 7.07 18.43 -49.13
C MET A 209 5.75 17.73 -49.46
N PRO A 210 5.75 16.70 -50.33
CA PRO A 210 4.59 15.85 -50.52
C PRO A 210 4.05 15.35 -49.21
N VAL A 211 2.71 15.43 -49.01
CA VAL A 211 2.04 15.05 -47.78
C VAL A 211 0.70 14.40 -48.06
N THR A 212 0.41 13.31 -47.39
CA THR A 212 -0.87 12.61 -47.45
C THR A 212 -1.62 12.67 -46.13
N TRP A 213 -2.91 13.03 -46.19
CA TRP A 213 -3.80 13.00 -45.00
C TRP A 213 -5.23 12.59 -45.37
N GLY A 214 -6.04 12.36 -44.35
CA GLY A 214 -7.44 11.98 -44.45
C GLY A 214 -7.68 10.48 -44.45
N CYS A 215 -8.53 10.03 -43.50
CA CYS A 215 -8.85 8.60 -43.33
C CYS A 215 -9.89 8.11 -44.34
N TRP A 216 -10.99 8.84 -44.54
CA TRP A 216 -12.11 8.44 -45.42
C TRP A 216 -12.01 9.04 -46.80
N ARG A 217 -11.54 10.27 -46.90
CA ARG A 217 -11.33 11.01 -48.14
C ARG A 217 -9.88 11.45 -48.21
N PRO A 218 -8.96 10.56 -48.62
CA PRO A 218 -7.53 10.85 -48.62
C PRO A 218 -7.21 11.93 -49.67
N VAL A 219 -6.31 12.82 -49.26
CA VAL A 219 -5.79 13.90 -50.05
C VAL A 219 -4.28 13.78 -50.13
N ILE A 220 -3.71 13.86 -51.33
CA ILE A 220 -2.25 13.97 -51.55
C ILE A 220 -1.99 15.42 -52.01
N LEU A 221 -1.13 16.13 -51.29
CA LEU A 221 -0.68 17.47 -51.64
C LEU A 221 0.75 17.40 -52.19
N LEU A 222 0.94 17.91 -53.37
CA LEU A 222 2.24 18.04 -54.03
C LEU A 222 2.69 19.49 -54.04
N PRO A 223 4.00 19.78 -54.06
CA PRO A 223 4.50 21.12 -54.31
C PRO A 223 4.34 21.49 -55.79
N ALA A 224 4.23 22.76 -56.15
CA ALA A 224 4.11 23.22 -57.55
C ALA A 224 5.32 22.77 -58.39
N GLN A 225 6.53 22.73 -57.81
CA GLN A 225 7.74 22.24 -58.46
C GLN A 225 7.70 20.76 -58.89
N ALA A 226 6.72 20.01 -58.42
CA ALA A 226 6.56 18.60 -58.80
C ALA A 226 6.25 18.42 -60.28
N ASP A 227 5.74 19.46 -60.97
CA ASP A 227 5.48 19.44 -62.39
C ASP A 227 6.76 19.39 -63.27
N GLU A 228 7.90 19.78 -62.69
CA GLU A 228 9.23 19.70 -63.31
C GLU A 228 9.92 18.34 -63.11
N TRP A 229 9.34 17.47 -62.30
CA TRP A 229 9.98 16.19 -61.98
C TRP A 229 9.91 15.20 -63.15
N PRO A 230 10.97 14.40 -63.39
CA PRO A 230 10.94 13.28 -64.31
C PRO A 230 9.83 12.29 -63.93
N ILE A 231 9.25 11.64 -64.96
CA ILE A 231 8.11 10.71 -64.77
C ILE A 231 8.43 9.59 -63.78
N GLU A 232 9.66 9.11 -63.69
CA GLU A 232 10.12 8.11 -62.72
C GLU A 232 10.04 8.61 -61.28
N ARG A 233 10.40 9.88 -61.02
CA ARG A 233 10.30 10.50 -59.71
C ARG A 233 8.84 10.73 -59.36
N ARG A 234 8.02 11.24 -60.26
CA ARG A 234 6.57 11.41 -60.08
C ARG A 234 5.92 10.08 -59.66
N ARG A 235 6.28 8.98 -60.38
CA ARG A 235 5.79 7.63 -60.08
C ARG A 235 6.24 7.15 -58.69
N ALA A 236 7.50 7.30 -58.35
CA ALA A 236 8.04 6.86 -57.07
C ALA A 236 7.39 7.60 -55.87
N VAL A 237 7.23 8.93 -55.98
CA VAL A 237 6.58 9.75 -54.96
C VAL A 237 5.09 9.39 -54.81
N LEU A 238 4.35 9.30 -55.92
CA LEU A 238 2.93 8.89 -55.83
C LEU A 238 2.76 7.49 -55.28
N LEU A 239 3.61 6.52 -55.62
CA LEU A 239 3.59 5.19 -55.00
C LEU A 239 3.81 5.25 -53.48
N HIS A 240 4.75 6.10 -53.01
CA HIS A 240 5.02 6.32 -51.59
C HIS A 240 3.79 6.89 -50.90
N GLU A 241 3.21 7.95 -51.40
CA GLU A 241 2.04 8.62 -50.84
C GLU A 241 0.79 7.72 -50.89
N LEU A 242 0.59 6.98 -51.99
CA LEU A 242 -0.51 6.00 -52.08
C LEU A 242 -0.32 4.79 -51.16
N ALA A 243 0.93 4.45 -50.82
CA ALA A 243 1.20 3.42 -49.80
C ALA A 243 0.67 3.85 -48.42
N HIS A 244 0.84 5.13 -48.02
CA HIS A 244 0.24 5.69 -46.81
C HIS A 244 -1.30 5.56 -46.84
N VAL A 245 -1.93 5.87 -47.96
CA VAL A 245 -3.39 5.72 -48.14
C VAL A 245 -3.80 4.26 -47.96
N LYS A 246 -3.10 3.31 -48.63
CA LYS A 246 -3.41 1.89 -48.62
C LYS A 246 -3.35 1.31 -47.22
N ARG A 247 -2.39 1.75 -46.42
CA ARG A 247 -2.07 1.27 -45.08
C ARG A 247 -2.89 1.93 -43.98
N TRP A 248 -3.73 2.90 -44.29
CA TRP A 248 -4.47 3.70 -43.32
C TRP A 248 -3.54 4.41 -42.30
N ASP A 249 -2.37 4.87 -42.77
CA ASP A 249 -1.35 5.40 -41.91
C ASP A 249 -1.81 6.67 -41.15
N CYS A 250 -2.76 7.43 -41.69
CA CYS A 250 -3.40 8.54 -41.02
C CYS A 250 -4.13 8.08 -39.73
N LEU A 251 -4.91 7.00 -39.83
CA LEU A 251 -5.62 6.43 -38.67
C LEU A 251 -4.66 5.88 -37.62
N THR A 252 -3.65 5.10 -38.03
CA THR A 252 -2.66 4.54 -37.10
C THR A 252 -1.88 5.62 -36.37
N GLN A 253 -1.62 6.74 -37.02
CA GLN A 253 -0.98 7.90 -36.42
C GLN A 253 -1.90 8.63 -35.40
N MET A 254 -3.19 8.75 -35.71
CA MET A 254 -4.16 9.30 -34.78
C MET A 254 -4.24 8.44 -33.50
N LEU A 255 -4.28 7.11 -33.62
CA LEU A 255 -4.25 6.20 -32.49
C LEU A 255 -2.97 6.36 -31.65
N ALA A 256 -1.82 6.46 -32.30
CA ALA A 256 -0.56 6.70 -31.61
C ALA A 256 -0.53 8.04 -30.84
N ARG A 257 -1.09 9.11 -31.44
CA ARG A 257 -1.20 10.42 -30.77
C ARG A 257 -2.19 10.38 -29.61
N LEU A 258 -3.31 9.68 -29.76
CA LEU A 258 -4.29 9.48 -28.70
C LEU A 258 -3.66 8.72 -27.52
N ALA A 259 -2.91 7.66 -27.80
CA ALA A 259 -2.18 6.94 -26.77
C ALA A 259 -1.13 7.82 -26.07
N CYS A 260 -0.40 8.66 -26.83
CA CYS A 260 0.52 9.63 -26.25
C CYS A 260 -0.19 10.69 -25.41
N ALA A 261 -1.42 11.06 -25.73
CA ALA A 261 -2.21 12.00 -24.94
C ALA A 261 -2.70 11.39 -23.64
N VAL A 262 -3.18 10.16 -23.64
CA VAL A 262 -3.69 9.45 -22.45
C VAL A 262 -2.54 9.02 -21.52
N TYR A 263 -1.45 8.50 -22.11
CA TYR A 263 -0.29 7.96 -21.39
C TYR A 263 0.94 8.90 -21.50
N TRP A 264 0.73 10.22 -21.52
CA TRP A 264 1.77 11.20 -21.79
C TRP A 264 2.94 11.15 -20.80
N PHE A 265 2.69 10.73 -19.59
CA PHE A 265 3.66 10.53 -18.50
C PHE A 265 4.54 9.28 -18.69
N ASN A 266 4.16 8.34 -19.59
CA ASN A 266 4.94 7.14 -19.87
C ASN A 266 5.91 7.38 -21.04
N PRO A 267 7.25 7.45 -20.82
CA PRO A 267 8.20 7.71 -21.91
C PRO A 267 8.20 6.64 -22.99
N LEU A 268 7.83 5.39 -22.67
CA LEU A 268 7.81 4.30 -23.64
C LEU A 268 6.73 4.48 -24.72
N VAL A 269 5.61 5.14 -24.40
CA VAL A 269 4.57 5.43 -25.41
C VAL A 269 5.09 6.37 -26.49
N TRP A 270 5.91 7.34 -26.13
CA TRP A 270 6.57 8.24 -27.07
C TRP A 270 7.61 7.51 -27.92
N VAL A 271 8.36 6.57 -27.30
CA VAL A 271 9.29 5.70 -28.04
C VAL A 271 8.51 4.82 -29.03
N ALA A 272 7.40 4.21 -28.60
CA ALA A 272 6.53 3.39 -29.46
C ALA A 272 6.00 4.21 -30.66
N ALA A 273 5.42 5.38 -30.40
CA ALA A 273 4.93 6.29 -31.45
C ALA A 273 6.05 6.69 -32.42
N ARG A 274 7.25 6.98 -31.92
CA ARG A 274 8.42 7.29 -32.76
C ARG A 274 8.86 6.08 -33.58
N ARG A 275 8.85 4.89 -33.04
CA ARG A 275 9.18 3.65 -33.76
C ARG A 275 8.14 3.33 -34.81
N MET A 276 6.83 3.49 -34.51
CA MET A 276 5.75 3.36 -35.48
C MET A 276 5.98 4.28 -36.69
N CYS A 277 6.33 5.54 -36.46
CA CYS A 277 6.65 6.47 -37.59
C CYS A 277 7.82 5.94 -38.42
N VAL A 278 8.90 5.44 -37.82
CA VAL A 278 10.06 4.93 -38.55
C VAL A 278 9.70 3.70 -39.39
N GLU A 279 8.99 2.74 -38.81
CA GLU A 279 8.61 1.51 -39.48
C GLU A 279 7.53 1.77 -40.56
N ARG A 280 6.68 2.77 -40.38
CA ARG A 280 5.72 3.26 -41.35
C ARG A 280 6.42 3.74 -42.63
N GLU A 281 7.37 4.65 -42.48
CA GLU A 281 8.13 5.18 -43.62
C GLU A 281 8.87 4.07 -44.41
N ARG A 282 9.55 3.17 -43.67
CA ARG A 282 10.21 2.02 -44.25
C ARG A 282 9.26 1.08 -44.99
N ALA A 283 8.05 0.89 -44.46
CA ALA A 283 7.06 0.04 -45.13
C ALA A 283 6.48 0.69 -46.40
N CYS A 284 6.38 2.02 -46.45
CA CYS A 284 6.01 2.74 -47.67
C CYS A 284 7.15 2.71 -48.73
N ASP A 285 8.41 2.86 -48.26
CA ASP A 285 9.59 2.67 -49.10
C ASP A 285 9.64 1.25 -49.74
N ASP A 286 9.32 0.23 -48.93
CA ASP A 286 9.25 -1.17 -49.42
C ASP A 286 8.17 -1.37 -50.47
N VAL A 287 7.05 -0.62 -50.47
CA VAL A 287 6.02 -0.63 -51.52
C VAL A 287 6.56 -0.05 -52.81
N VAL A 288 7.32 1.06 -52.76
CA VAL A 288 7.97 1.66 -53.94
C VAL A 288 8.95 0.70 -54.60
N LEU A 289 9.79 0.05 -53.77
CA LEU A 289 10.78 -0.91 -54.24
C LEU A 289 10.14 -2.17 -54.85
N ASN A 290 9.07 -2.69 -54.20
CA ASN A 290 8.28 -3.81 -54.74
C ASN A 290 7.49 -3.43 -56.02
N GLY A 291 7.25 -2.14 -56.24
CA GLY A 291 6.67 -1.60 -57.45
C GLY A 291 7.64 -1.48 -58.64
N GLY A 292 8.88 -2.00 -58.49
CA GLY A 292 9.90 -2.10 -59.55
C GLY A 292 10.89 -0.94 -59.60
N CYS A 293 10.86 -0.01 -58.65
CA CYS A 293 11.86 1.06 -58.59
C CYS A 293 13.21 0.52 -58.08
N ARG A 294 14.31 0.84 -58.81
CA ARG A 294 15.66 0.45 -58.33
C ARG A 294 16.02 1.18 -57.05
N ALA A 295 16.62 0.48 -56.08
CA ALA A 295 16.96 1.02 -54.77
C ALA A 295 17.86 2.25 -54.83
N SER A 296 18.90 2.23 -55.70
CA SER A 296 19.83 3.35 -55.90
C SER A 296 19.15 4.58 -56.47
N THR A 297 18.30 4.40 -57.50
CA THR A 297 17.53 5.48 -58.14
C THR A 297 16.54 6.12 -57.20
N TYR A 298 15.81 5.27 -56.38
CA TYR A 298 14.87 5.78 -55.39
C TYR A 298 15.57 6.54 -54.27
N ALA A 299 16.72 6.04 -53.78
CA ALA A 299 17.54 6.73 -52.78
C ALA A 299 18.03 8.09 -53.31
N ALA A 300 18.45 8.18 -54.61
CA ALA A 300 18.86 9.43 -55.23
C ALA A 300 17.68 10.43 -55.30
N HIS A 301 16.48 9.99 -55.70
CA HIS A 301 15.26 10.82 -55.70
C HIS A 301 14.94 11.40 -54.31
N LEU A 302 15.04 10.58 -53.24
CA LEU A 302 14.79 11.05 -51.88
C LEU A 302 15.82 12.10 -51.41
N VAL A 303 17.10 11.94 -51.78
CA VAL A 303 18.16 12.93 -51.43
C VAL A 303 17.90 14.24 -52.16
N GLU A 304 17.51 14.17 -53.46
CA GLU A 304 17.27 15.36 -54.23
C GLU A 304 16.03 16.13 -53.77
N ILE A 305 14.94 15.42 -53.45
CA ILE A 305 13.76 16.00 -52.81
C ILE A 305 14.17 16.68 -51.49
N ALA A 306 14.94 16.01 -50.65
CA ALA A 306 15.35 16.59 -49.39
C ALA A 306 16.26 17.83 -49.54
N ARG A 307 17.05 17.91 -50.60
CA ARG A 307 17.89 19.09 -50.94
C ARG A 307 17.05 20.28 -51.44
N SER A 308 16.03 20.04 -52.22
CA SER A 308 15.16 21.11 -52.74
C SER A 308 14.35 21.82 -51.67
N PHE A 309 14.02 21.11 -50.58
CA PHE A 309 13.20 21.65 -49.46
C PHE A 309 14.01 22.17 -48.26
N ARG A 310 15.33 22.09 -48.23
CA ARG A 310 16.18 22.64 -47.15
C ARG A 310 16.15 24.18 -47.01
N ARG A 311 15.59 24.89 -48.01
CA ARG A 311 15.62 26.37 -48.06
C ARG A 311 14.36 27.07 -47.54
N VAL A 312 13.37 26.36 -47.01
CA VAL A 312 12.12 26.94 -46.51
C VAL A 312 12.19 27.07 -44.98
N PRO A 313 11.88 28.25 -44.37
CA PRO A 313 11.86 28.44 -42.93
C PRO A 313 10.87 27.51 -42.26
N GLN A 314 11.30 26.95 -41.12
CA GLN A 314 10.66 25.83 -40.42
C GLN A 314 9.32 26.13 -39.72
N ALA A 315 8.71 27.30 -39.86
CA ALA A 315 7.52 27.70 -39.15
C ALA A 315 6.21 26.98 -39.53
N ALA A 316 6.17 26.32 -40.72
CA ALA A 316 4.96 25.63 -41.21
C ALA A 316 5.11 24.11 -41.38
N ALA A 317 6.29 23.52 -41.17
CA ALA A 317 6.49 22.09 -41.35
C ALA A 317 6.05 21.33 -40.10
N ILE A 318 4.79 20.91 -40.08
CA ILE A 318 4.30 19.88 -39.15
C ILE A 318 5.23 18.68 -39.25
N ALA A 319 6.15 18.60 -38.33
CA ALA A 319 6.94 17.51 -37.76
C ALA A 319 7.22 16.20 -38.56
N MET A 320 7.09 16.14 -39.88
CA MET A 320 7.27 14.91 -40.64
C MET A 320 8.65 14.78 -41.32
N ALA A 321 9.42 15.84 -41.42
CA ALA A 321 10.71 15.83 -42.13
C ALA A 321 11.87 16.31 -41.25
N ARG A 322 12.18 15.60 -40.18
CA ARG A 322 13.47 15.79 -39.51
C ARG A 322 14.55 15.11 -40.37
N SER A 323 15.52 15.89 -40.84
CA SER A 323 16.67 15.45 -41.66
C SER A 323 17.46 14.27 -41.04
N SER A 324 17.39 14.10 -39.73
CA SER A 324 18.03 13.00 -38.97
C SER A 324 17.44 11.60 -39.29
N ARG A 325 16.28 11.50 -39.95
CA ARG A 325 15.66 10.21 -40.29
C ARG A 325 15.96 9.76 -41.75
N LEU A 326 16.40 10.65 -42.64
CA LEU A 326 16.64 10.33 -44.04
C LEU A 326 17.79 9.32 -44.20
N GLY A 327 18.88 9.49 -43.45
CA GLY A 327 20.00 8.53 -43.48
C GLY A 327 19.58 7.10 -43.13
N GLY A 328 18.70 6.95 -42.12
CA GLY A 328 18.17 5.64 -41.72
C GLY A 328 17.20 5.03 -42.77
N ARG A 329 16.46 5.84 -43.55
CA ARG A 329 15.65 5.37 -44.69
C ARG A 329 16.54 4.92 -45.83
N ILE A 330 17.52 5.73 -46.23
CA ILE A 330 18.44 5.40 -47.30
C ILE A 330 19.20 4.10 -47.02
N ALA A 331 19.75 3.96 -45.79
CA ALA A 331 20.40 2.72 -45.37
C ALA A 331 19.45 1.50 -45.47
N ALA A 332 18.19 1.66 -45.06
CA ALA A 332 17.18 0.60 -45.15
C ALA A 332 16.76 0.26 -46.61
N ILE A 333 16.77 1.25 -47.54
CA ILE A 333 16.45 1.09 -48.96
C ILE A 333 17.56 0.30 -49.67
N VAL A 334 18.83 0.61 -49.35
CA VAL A 334 19.99 -0.03 -49.96
C VAL A 334 20.27 -1.41 -49.40
N ASP A 335 19.84 -1.70 -48.16
CA ASP A 335 20.06 -3.00 -47.53
C ASP A 335 19.25 -4.11 -48.24
N ALA A 336 19.94 -4.96 -48.97
CA ALA A 336 19.38 -6.11 -49.67
C ALA A 336 18.99 -7.28 -48.77
N SER A 337 19.50 -7.33 -47.51
CA SER A 337 19.26 -8.44 -46.57
C SER A 337 17.90 -8.36 -45.91
N ARG A 338 17.19 -7.24 -46.01
CA ARG A 338 15.89 -7.05 -45.38
C ARG A 338 14.74 -7.69 -46.15
N ALA A 339 13.85 -8.34 -45.39
CA ALA A 339 12.58 -8.82 -45.93
C ALA A 339 11.64 -7.63 -46.22
N ARG A 340 11.27 -7.44 -47.51
CA ARG A 340 10.42 -6.33 -47.96
C ARG A 340 8.97 -6.74 -48.24
N ARG A 341 8.69 -8.05 -48.33
CA ARG A 341 7.30 -8.54 -48.51
C ARG A 341 6.55 -8.50 -47.20
N ALA A 342 5.40 -7.84 -47.22
CA ALA A 342 4.50 -7.84 -46.05
C ALA A 342 4.00 -9.27 -45.79
N PRO A 343 4.02 -9.77 -44.54
CA PRO A 343 3.39 -11.03 -44.21
C PRO A 343 1.87 -10.92 -44.49
N ARG A 344 1.27 -11.99 -45.00
CA ARG A 344 -0.16 -12.07 -45.29
C ARG A 344 -0.74 -13.38 -44.76
N GLY A 345 -2.04 -13.39 -44.51
CA GLY A 345 -2.75 -14.61 -44.09
C GLY A 345 -2.45 -15.05 -42.66
N LEU A 346 -2.26 -16.34 -42.45
CA LEU A 346 -2.14 -17.01 -41.17
C LEU A 346 -1.11 -16.38 -40.20
N PRO A 347 0.14 -16.02 -40.61
CA PRO A 347 1.09 -15.42 -39.69
C PRO A 347 0.66 -14.05 -39.14
N VAL A 348 -0.10 -13.28 -39.90
CA VAL A 348 -0.65 -12.00 -39.41
C VAL A 348 -1.77 -12.26 -38.39
N GLY A 349 -2.66 -13.20 -38.71
CA GLY A 349 -3.73 -13.61 -37.80
C GLY A 349 -3.20 -14.14 -36.46
N LEU A 350 -2.18 -15.00 -36.47
CA LEU A 350 -1.53 -15.51 -35.29
C LEU A 350 -0.86 -14.40 -34.45
N CYS A 351 -0.18 -13.46 -35.09
CA CYS A 351 0.43 -12.32 -34.41
C CYS A 351 -0.62 -11.42 -33.71
N CYS A 352 -1.73 -11.16 -34.42
CA CYS A 352 -2.85 -10.41 -33.84
C CYS A 352 -3.49 -11.17 -32.68
N ALA A 353 -3.76 -12.46 -32.82
CA ALA A 353 -4.34 -13.29 -31.76
C ALA A 353 -3.42 -13.37 -30.55
N ALA A 354 -2.11 -13.59 -30.75
CA ALA A 354 -1.13 -13.64 -29.67
C ALA A 354 -1.04 -12.30 -28.92
N MET A 355 -1.03 -11.17 -29.62
CA MET A 355 -1.00 -9.85 -28.98
C MET A 355 -2.31 -9.55 -28.24
N LEU A 356 -3.47 -9.89 -28.79
CA LEU A 356 -4.76 -9.74 -28.11
C LEU A 356 -4.83 -10.60 -26.87
N ALA A 357 -4.39 -11.87 -26.94
CA ALA A 357 -4.32 -12.75 -25.79
C ALA A 357 -3.36 -12.21 -24.72
N PHE A 358 -2.20 -11.69 -25.12
CA PHE A 358 -1.25 -11.08 -24.20
C PHE A 358 -1.83 -9.82 -23.52
N VAL A 359 -2.46 -8.92 -24.28
CA VAL A 359 -3.11 -7.72 -23.72
C VAL A 359 -4.25 -8.11 -22.79
N ALA A 360 -5.06 -9.10 -23.14
CA ALA A 360 -6.14 -9.62 -22.31
C ALA A 360 -5.59 -10.24 -21.00
N ALA A 361 -4.51 -11.03 -21.10
CA ALA A 361 -3.84 -11.59 -19.92
C ALA A 361 -3.30 -10.50 -18.99
N VAL A 362 -2.67 -9.46 -19.52
CA VAL A 362 -2.18 -8.31 -18.76
C VAL A 362 -3.35 -7.50 -18.17
N ALA A 363 -4.44 -7.32 -18.92
CA ALA A 363 -5.63 -6.60 -18.45
C ALA A 363 -6.36 -7.33 -17.31
N ALA A 364 -6.40 -8.67 -17.37
CA ALA A 364 -7.01 -9.52 -16.35
C ALA A 364 -6.22 -9.56 -15.02
N GLN A 365 -4.94 -9.16 -15.04
CA GLN A 365 -4.16 -8.99 -13.82
C GLN A 365 -4.72 -7.78 -13.06
N LYS A 366 -5.22 -7.99 -11.86
CA LYS A 366 -5.58 -6.92 -10.94
C LYS A 366 -4.55 -6.92 -9.82
N PRO A 367 -4.07 -5.74 -9.36
CA PRO A 367 -3.30 -5.69 -8.14
C PRO A 367 -4.20 -6.22 -7.04
N GLU A 368 -3.76 -7.27 -6.38
CA GLU A 368 -4.41 -7.70 -5.15
C GLU A 368 -4.18 -6.59 -4.12
N ALA A 369 -5.26 -5.95 -3.69
CA ALA A 369 -5.28 -5.31 -2.40
C ALA A 369 -5.13 -6.47 -1.41
N ASN A 370 -3.91 -6.65 -0.88
CA ASN A 370 -3.48 -7.66 0.07
C ASN A 370 -4.58 -8.64 0.52
N SER A 371 -4.88 -9.64 -0.29
CA SER A 371 -5.52 -10.86 0.18
C SER A 371 -4.50 -11.98 -0.01
N PRO A 372 -4.03 -12.61 1.06
CA PRO A 372 -3.05 -13.67 0.97
C PRO A 372 -3.63 -14.85 0.18
N ALA A 373 -2.82 -15.37 -0.76
CA ALA A 373 -3.13 -16.62 -1.44
C ALA A 373 -3.20 -17.74 -0.39
N SER A 374 -4.43 -18.14 -0.03
CA SER A 374 -4.70 -19.25 0.86
C SER A 374 -4.53 -20.57 0.12
N THR A 375 -4.08 -21.59 0.84
CA THR A 375 -4.24 -22.98 0.42
C THR A 375 -5.73 -23.28 0.17
N PRO A 376 -6.11 -24.01 -0.89
CA PRO A 376 -7.50 -24.11 -1.36
C PRO A 376 -8.52 -24.68 -0.37
N ASP A 377 -8.10 -25.29 0.74
CA ASP A 377 -8.99 -26.07 1.59
C ASP A 377 -9.44 -25.42 2.92
N ALA A 378 -8.81 -24.37 3.39
CA ALA A 378 -9.14 -23.75 4.67
C ALA A 378 -9.97 -22.46 4.58
N ARG A 379 -9.97 -21.76 3.42
CA ARG A 379 -10.79 -20.55 3.21
C ARG A 379 -12.29 -20.70 3.49
N PRO A 380 -12.95 -21.80 3.10
CA PRO A 380 -14.36 -21.96 3.40
C PRO A 380 -14.66 -21.97 4.91
N TRP A 381 -13.74 -22.52 5.73
CA TRP A 381 -13.89 -22.51 7.18
C TRP A 381 -13.76 -21.09 7.76
N PHE A 382 -12.77 -20.32 7.31
CA PHE A 382 -12.57 -18.94 7.74
C PHE A 382 -13.76 -18.06 7.39
N ASP A 383 -14.22 -18.13 6.14
CA ASP A 383 -15.41 -17.39 5.69
C ASP A 383 -16.66 -17.78 6.49
N ALA A 384 -16.87 -19.07 6.73
CA ALA A 384 -17.98 -19.56 7.54
C ALA A 384 -17.89 -19.06 8.99
N ARG A 385 -16.69 -19.09 9.57
CA ARG A 385 -16.44 -18.61 10.95
C ARG A 385 -16.68 -17.11 11.07
N LEU A 386 -16.16 -16.31 10.14
CA LEU A 386 -16.40 -14.87 10.12
C LEU A 386 -17.88 -14.52 9.97
N ARG A 387 -18.61 -15.16 9.04
CA ARG A 387 -20.05 -14.94 8.88
C ARG A 387 -20.83 -15.28 10.16
N ALA A 388 -20.46 -16.39 10.80
CA ALA A 388 -21.04 -16.76 12.09
C ALA A 388 -20.75 -15.72 13.18
N PHE A 389 -19.52 -15.19 13.21
CA PHE A 389 -19.12 -14.14 14.11
C PHE A 389 -19.88 -12.83 13.86
N PHE A 390 -19.97 -12.38 12.60
CA PHE A 390 -20.79 -11.23 12.24
C PHE A 390 -22.26 -11.42 12.61
N THR A 391 -22.80 -12.63 12.45
CA THR A 391 -24.18 -12.96 12.87
C THR A 391 -24.34 -12.84 14.37
N ALA A 392 -23.39 -13.32 15.16
CA ALA A 392 -23.41 -13.20 16.62
C ALA A 392 -23.31 -11.72 17.05
N LYS A 393 -22.41 -10.95 16.42
CA LYS A 393 -22.22 -9.52 16.71
C LYS A 393 -23.44 -8.68 16.30
N ALA A 394 -24.11 -9.00 15.18
CA ALA A 394 -25.34 -8.34 14.79
C ALA A 394 -26.46 -8.56 15.82
N ARG A 395 -26.64 -9.79 16.30
CA ARG A 395 -27.61 -10.09 17.38
C ARG A 395 -27.32 -9.31 18.64
N GLN A 396 -26.04 -9.27 19.04
CA GLN A 396 -25.58 -8.51 20.19
C GLN A 396 -25.82 -7.02 20.01
N ALA A 397 -25.49 -6.45 18.85
CA ALA A 397 -25.74 -5.06 18.52
C ALA A 397 -27.23 -4.71 18.59
N HIS A 398 -28.12 -5.60 18.12
CA HIS A 398 -29.57 -5.40 18.24
C HIS A 398 -30.04 -5.36 19.69
N GLN A 399 -29.54 -6.27 20.54
CA GLN A 399 -29.89 -6.28 21.96
C GLN A 399 -29.45 -5.01 22.68
N LEU A 400 -28.21 -4.57 22.42
CA LEU A 400 -27.66 -3.35 23.00
C LEU A 400 -28.37 -2.09 22.52
N ALA A 401 -28.71 -2.00 21.23
CA ALA A 401 -29.46 -0.88 20.67
C ALA A 401 -30.87 -0.75 21.28
N GLN A 402 -31.54 -1.87 21.55
CA GLN A 402 -32.84 -1.89 22.23
C GLN A 402 -32.73 -1.40 23.69
N LEU A 403 -31.68 -1.80 24.41
CA LEU A 403 -31.45 -1.36 25.79
C LEU A 403 -31.19 0.14 25.89
N GLU A 404 -30.45 0.73 24.96
CA GLU A 404 -30.14 2.16 24.97
C GLU A 404 -31.24 3.05 24.40
N ASN A 405 -32.18 2.50 23.64
CA ASN A 405 -33.24 3.23 22.91
C ASN A 405 -32.69 4.43 22.10
N LYS A 406 -31.48 4.28 21.53
CA LYS A 406 -30.83 5.31 20.72
C LYS A 406 -30.95 5.00 19.21
N SER A 407 -31.07 6.05 18.40
CA SER A 407 -31.00 5.95 16.95
C SER A 407 -29.55 5.74 16.51
N LEU A 408 -29.28 4.62 15.85
CA LEU A 408 -27.96 4.31 15.30
C LEU A 408 -27.74 4.95 13.93
N ALA A 409 -26.49 5.07 13.54
CA ALA A 409 -26.13 5.49 12.18
C ALA A 409 -26.66 4.51 11.13
N PRO A 410 -27.13 5.00 9.97
CA PRO A 410 -27.81 4.17 8.96
C PRO A 410 -26.92 3.06 8.37
N GLU A 411 -25.60 3.18 8.47
CA GLU A 411 -24.63 2.22 7.93
C GLU A 411 -24.41 0.99 8.83
N VAL A 412 -24.81 1.06 10.09
CA VAL A 412 -24.55 -0.01 11.08
C VAL A 412 -25.18 -1.35 10.66
N TRP A 413 -26.45 -1.33 10.31
CA TRP A 413 -27.14 -2.57 9.92
C TRP A 413 -26.68 -3.11 8.55
N PRO A 414 -26.53 -2.27 7.50
CA PRO A 414 -25.89 -2.71 6.25
C PRO A 414 -24.51 -3.30 6.44
N PHE A 415 -23.67 -2.78 7.35
CA PHE A 415 -22.35 -3.34 7.67
C PHE A 415 -22.46 -4.79 8.17
N PHE A 416 -23.30 -5.03 9.17
CA PHE A 416 -23.49 -6.40 9.67
C PHE A 416 -24.12 -7.31 8.61
N GLN A 417 -25.07 -6.83 7.84
CA GLN A 417 -25.71 -7.61 6.77
C GLN A 417 -24.70 -8.00 5.69
N ALA A 418 -23.85 -7.10 5.26
CA ALA A 418 -22.76 -7.38 4.31
C ALA A 418 -21.79 -8.45 4.86
N GLY A 419 -21.37 -8.33 6.11
CA GLY A 419 -20.48 -9.31 6.74
C GLY A 419 -21.13 -10.69 6.92
N MET A 420 -22.39 -10.76 7.30
CA MET A 420 -23.16 -12.01 7.39
C MET A 420 -23.30 -12.72 6.04
N SER A 421 -23.45 -11.96 4.95
CA SER A 421 -23.52 -12.51 3.58
C SER A 421 -22.14 -12.88 3.03
N GLY A 422 -21.06 -12.37 3.62
CA GLY A 422 -19.68 -12.52 3.11
C GLY A 422 -19.35 -11.55 1.99
N ASP A 423 -20.10 -10.44 1.87
CA ASP A 423 -19.73 -9.34 0.96
C ASP A 423 -18.68 -8.44 1.61
N TRP A 424 -17.44 -8.95 1.65
CA TRP A 424 -16.31 -8.27 2.28
C TRP A 424 -15.99 -6.90 1.68
N PRO A 425 -16.07 -6.67 0.35
CA PRO A 425 -15.87 -5.35 -0.23
C PRO A 425 -16.87 -4.31 0.30
N THR A 426 -18.16 -4.66 0.38
CA THR A 426 -19.18 -3.76 0.94
C THR A 426 -18.96 -3.55 2.43
N THR A 427 -18.61 -4.59 3.18
CA THR A 427 -18.30 -4.51 4.61
C THR A 427 -17.17 -3.52 4.87
N THR A 428 -16.06 -3.62 4.14
CA THR A 428 -14.90 -2.73 4.25
C THR A 428 -15.21 -1.28 3.88
N ASN A 429 -16.03 -1.07 2.83
CA ASN A 429 -16.43 0.27 2.43
C ASN A 429 -17.29 0.96 3.49
N LEU A 430 -18.26 0.23 4.06
CA LEU A 430 -19.14 0.74 5.14
C LEU A 430 -18.33 1.01 6.41
N TRP A 431 -17.44 0.11 6.80
CA TRP A 431 -16.51 0.32 7.89
C TRP A 431 -15.66 1.59 7.69
N SER A 432 -15.04 1.73 6.52
CA SER A 432 -14.22 2.90 6.20
C SER A 432 -15.01 4.21 6.25
N ALA A 433 -16.29 4.19 5.87
CA ALA A 433 -17.18 5.35 5.98
C ALA A 433 -17.49 5.69 7.44
N MET A 434 -17.81 4.69 8.27
CA MET A 434 -18.07 4.86 9.71
C MET A 434 -16.81 5.33 10.44
N ARG A 435 -15.64 4.73 10.17
CA ARG A 435 -14.36 5.08 10.79
C ARG A 435 -13.95 6.53 10.54
N ARG A 436 -14.14 7.04 9.30
CA ARG A 436 -13.85 8.44 8.98
C ARG A 436 -14.70 9.42 9.78
N ARG A 437 -15.99 9.10 9.99
CA ARG A 437 -16.89 9.94 10.79
C ARG A 437 -16.66 9.81 12.29
N ALA A 438 -16.25 8.62 12.72
CA ALA A 438 -15.99 8.34 14.12
C ALA A 438 -14.82 9.13 14.72
N GLY A 439 -13.87 9.58 13.90
CA GLY A 439 -12.71 10.36 14.34
C GLY A 439 -11.85 9.68 15.40
N GLN A 440 -11.97 8.38 15.55
CA GLN A 440 -11.49 7.60 16.72
C GLN A 440 -9.99 7.71 16.98
N TYR A 441 -9.20 8.12 15.96
CA TYR A 441 -7.75 8.30 16.07
C TYR A 441 -7.29 9.73 15.76
N GLN A 442 -8.25 10.64 15.55
CA GLN A 442 -7.99 12.05 15.31
C GLN A 442 -8.83 12.82 16.33
N ASN A 443 -8.22 13.66 17.13
CA ASN A 443 -8.87 14.55 18.12
C ASN A 443 -9.90 15.53 17.49
N THR A 444 -10.74 15.08 16.60
CA THR A 444 -11.73 15.88 15.88
C THR A 444 -13.11 15.27 16.02
N ASN A 445 -14.05 16.09 16.44
CA ASN A 445 -15.50 15.84 16.50
C ASN A 445 -15.96 14.43 16.17
N THR A 446 -16.03 13.60 17.19
CA THR A 446 -16.67 12.27 17.13
C THR A 446 -18.13 12.44 16.74
N ASP A 447 -18.59 11.67 15.74
CA ASP A 447 -20.01 11.52 15.48
C ASP A 447 -20.64 10.73 16.63
N GLU A 448 -21.27 11.43 17.58
CA GLU A 448 -21.88 10.83 18.76
C GLU A 448 -22.87 9.70 18.44
N LYS A 449 -23.49 9.76 17.25
CA LYS A 449 -24.44 8.72 16.81
C LYS A 449 -23.75 7.38 16.48
N ILE A 450 -22.47 7.39 16.20
CA ILE A 450 -21.71 6.16 15.87
C ILE A 450 -20.96 5.67 17.09
N CYS A 451 -20.15 6.52 17.74
CA CYS A 451 -19.19 6.12 18.76
C CYS A 451 -19.73 6.14 20.18
N ALA A 452 -20.71 6.97 20.49
CA ALA A 452 -21.24 7.12 21.84
C ALA A 452 -22.36 6.11 22.17
N THR A 453 -22.24 4.89 21.64
CA THR A 453 -23.21 3.80 21.90
C THR A 453 -22.48 2.51 22.27
N THR A 454 -23.11 1.67 23.11
CA THR A 454 -22.58 0.34 23.43
C THR A 454 -22.55 -0.61 22.24
N VAL A 455 -23.14 -0.22 21.10
CA VAL A 455 -23.07 -0.96 19.84
C VAL A 455 -21.71 -0.80 19.14
N TRP A 456 -21.01 0.34 19.34
CA TRP A 456 -19.74 0.61 18.68
C TRP A 456 -18.66 -0.46 18.91
N PRO A 457 -18.42 -0.97 20.13
CA PRO A 457 -17.49 -2.08 20.35
C PRO A 457 -17.82 -3.34 19.53
N THR A 458 -19.09 -3.65 19.27
CA THR A 458 -19.46 -4.81 18.44
C THR A 458 -19.04 -4.66 16.98
N ILE A 459 -19.09 -3.42 16.45
CA ILE A 459 -18.64 -3.08 15.10
C ILE A 459 -17.12 -3.20 15.01
N LEU A 460 -16.39 -2.62 16.00
CA LEU A 460 -14.94 -2.70 16.08
C LEU A 460 -14.44 -4.14 16.12
N GLU A 461 -15.06 -5.00 16.92
CA GLU A 461 -14.66 -6.39 17.06
C GLU A 461 -14.92 -7.19 15.79
N ALA A 462 -16.02 -6.88 15.08
CA ALA A 462 -16.34 -7.52 13.80
C ALA A 462 -15.30 -7.14 12.72
N ASP A 463 -14.93 -5.87 12.66
CA ASP A 463 -13.90 -5.40 11.72
C ASP A 463 -12.50 -5.94 12.05
N LEU A 464 -12.08 -5.87 13.31
CA LEU A 464 -10.80 -6.43 13.74
C LEU A 464 -10.69 -7.92 13.44
N ALA A 465 -11.77 -8.70 13.66
CA ALA A 465 -11.77 -10.10 13.30
C ALA A 465 -11.57 -10.29 11.79
N TRP A 466 -12.32 -9.55 10.97
CA TRP A 466 -12.17 -9.61 9.53
C TRP A 466 -10.76 -9.22 9.08
N GLU A 467 -10.20 -8.13 9.60
CA GLU A 467 -8.85 -7.66 9.26
C GLU A 467 -7.79 -8.72 9.57
N GLN A 468 -7.86 -9.35 10.75
CA GLN A 468 -6.91 -10.39 11.14
C GLN A 468 -7.03 -11.62 10.23
N PHE A 469 -8.25 -12.12 9.99
CA PHE A 469 -8.47 -13.28 9.14
C PHE A 469 -8.16 -13.02 7.65
N ALA A 470 -8.22 -11.77 7.19
CA ALA A 470 -7.91 -11.40 5.82
C ALA A 470 -6.40 -11.27 5.55
N ASN A 471 -5.59 -10.91 6.57
CA ASN A 471 -4.20 -10.51 6.37
C ASN A 471 -3.16 -11.55 6.78
N TRP A 472 -3.51 -12.53 7.60
CA TRP A 472 -2.60 -13.60 7.99
C TRP A 472 -2.76 -14.82 7.10
N LYS A 473 -1.70 -15.62 7.00
CA LYS A 473 -1.83 -16.98 6.49
C LYS A 473 -2.53 -17.85 7.53
N GLU A 474 -3.49 -18.62 7.08
CA GLU A 474 -4.46 -19.36 7.90
C GLU A 474 -3.85 -20.20 9.02
N LYS A 475 -2.76 -20.92 8.70
CA LYS A 475 -2.08 -21.76 9.69
C LYS A 475 -1.55 -20.99 10.89
N TYR A 476 -1.14 -19.73 10.71
CA TYR A 476 -0.61 -18.92 11.81
C TYR A 476 -1.71 -18.29 12.63
N VAL A 477 -2.81 -17.82 12.00
CA VAL A 477 -4.01 -17.39 12.73
C VAL A 477 -4.55 -18.53 13.60
N LEU A 478 -4.62 -19.76 13.04
CA LEU A 478 -5.09 -20.94 13.78
C LEU A 478 -4.16 -21.32 14.91
N ALA A 479 -2.84 -21.31 14.67
CA ALA A 479 -1.87 -21.59 15.74
C ALA A 479 -1.98 -20.56 16.86
N TYR A 480 -1.96 -19.26 16.51
CA TYR A 480 -2.10 -18.16 17.47
C TYR A 480 -3.38 -18.28 18.30
N GLY A 481 -4.54 -18.37 17.64
CA GLY A 481 -5.84 -18.39 18.32
C GLY A 481 -6.06 -19.66 19.14
N ASN A 482 -5.79 -20.84 18.57
CA ASN A 482 -6.02 -22.11 19.27
C ASN A 482 -5.10 -22.28 20.49
N ASP A 483 -3.83 -21.91 20.36
CA ASP A 483 -2.87 -22.12 21.46
C ASP A 483 -3.15 -21.17 22.62
N ILE A 484 -3.51 -19.91 22.33
CA ILE A 484 -3.96 -18.97 23.37
C ILE A 484 -5.26 -19.46 24.02
N ILE A 485 -6.29 -19.80 23.23
CA ILE A 485 -7.59 -20.24 23.80
C ILE A 485 -7.43 -21.50 24.67
N LYS A 486 -6.62 -22.45 24.23
CA LYS A 486 -6.36 -23.68 25.00
C LYS A 486 -5.58 -23.46 26.28
N SER A 487 -4.73 -22.43 26.34
CA SER A 487 -3.89 -22.12 27.51
C SER A 487 -4.67 -21.44 28.63
N ILE A 488 -5.89 -20.98 28.38
CA ILE A 488 -6.72 -20.25 29.35
C ILE A 488 -7.83 -21.17 29.91
N PRO A 489 -7.85 -21.46 31.21
CA PRO A 489 -8.91 -22.25 31.81
C PRO A 489 -10.30 -21.61 31.68
N PRO A 490 -11.36 -22.43 31.61
CA PRO A 490 -12.73 -21.93 31.55
C PRO A 490 -13.08 -21.04 32.75
N GLY A 491 -13.81 -19.95 32.48
CA GLY A 491 -14.24 -19.02 33.52
C GLY A 491 -13.21 -17.99 33.98
N SER A 492 -12.01 -18.02 33.37
CA SER A 492 -10.95 -17.03 33.63
C SER A 492 -11.28 -15.68 32.98
N ILE A 493 -10.55 -14.65 33.35
CA ILE A 493 -10.56 -13.33 32.68
C ILE A 493 -9.28 -13.17 31.87
N TYR A 494 -9.43 -12.85 30.61
CA TYR A 494 -8.34 -12.64 29.68
C TYR A 494 -8.28 -11.16 29.24
N PHE A 495 -7.15 -10.51 29.41
CA PHE A 495 -6.86 -9.20 28.90
C PHE A 495 -6.18 -9.31 27.54
N GLY A 496 -6.95 -9.07 26.48
CA GLY A 496 -6.45 -8.98 25.10
C GLY A 496 -6.22 -7.52 24.74
N GLY A 497 -4.99 -7.09 24.58
CA GLY A 497 -4.64 -5.68 24.35
C GLY A 497 -4.31 -5.33 22.92
N THR A 498 -3.91 -6.32 22.11
CA THR A 498 -3.55 -6.12 20.71
C THR A 498 -4.73 -6.43 19.80
N ASP A 499 -4.64 -5.97 18.53
CA ASP A 499 -5.66 -6.28 17.52
C ASP A 499 -5.82 -7.79 17.29
N PRO A 500 -4.75 -8.60 17.14
CA PRO A 500 -4.90 -10.05 17.07
C PRO A 500 -5.36 -10.66 18.40
N GLY A 501 -4.87 -10.20 19.55
CA GLY A 501 -5.27 -10.68 20.87
C GLY A 501 -6.75 -10.46 21.18
N ARG A 502 -7.37 -9.50 20.54
CA ARG A 502 -8.80 -9.24 20.60
C ARG A 502 -9.53 -9.88 19.41
N GLY A 503 -9.19 -9.51 18.16
CA GLY A 503 -9.93 -9.91 16.97
C GLY A 503 -9.92 -11.41 16.72
N VAL A 504 -8.74 -12.06 16.79
CA VAL A 504 -8.61 -13.50 16.58
C VAL A 504 -9.29 -14.29 17.69
N ILE A 505 -9.01 -13.92 18.96
CA ILE A 505 -9.51 -14.67 20.11
C ILE A 505 -11.04 -14.60 20.21
N THR A 506 -11.64 -13.43 20.01
CA THR A 506 -13.09 -13.27 20.05
C THR A 506 -13.80 -13.92 18.87
N ALA A 507 -13.18 -13.95 17.69
CA ALA A 507 -13.74 -14.61 16.51
C ALA A 507 -13.62 -16.14 16.58
N MET A 508 -12.57 -16.67 17.18
CA MET A 508 -12.36 -18.12 17.34
C MET A 508 -13.01 -18.72 18.57
N SER A 509 -13.48 -17.91 19.50
CA SER A 509 -14.21 -18.33 20.69
C SER A 509 -15.55 -17.59 20.83
N GLU A 510 -16.36 -17.95 21.81
CA GLU A 510 -17.59 -17.21 22.15
C GLU A 510 -17.40 -16.31 23.38
N SER A 511 -16.14 -15.93 23.65
CA SER A 511 -15.76 -15.23 24.86
C SER A 511 -16.42 -13.85 24.99
N HIS A 512 -16.66 -13.15 23.89
CA HIS A 512 -17.32 -11.84 23.89
C HIS A 512 -18.84 -11.90 23.75
N ALA A 513 -19.41 -13.02 23.28
CA ALA A 513 -20.86 -13.18 23.20
C ALA A 513 -21.43 -13.88 24.43
N GLU A 514 -20.81 -14.99 24.84
CA GLU A 514 -21.31 -15.86 25.89
C GLU A 514 -20.33 -16.06 27.07
N ALA A 515 -19.17 -15.40 27.04
CA ALA A 515 -18.06 -15.63 27.97
C ALA A 515 -17.63 -17.11 28.04
N LYS A 516 -17.57 -17.74 26.88
CA LYS A 516 -17.14 -19.12 26.70
C LYS A 516 -15.90 -19.21 25.79
N PRO A 517 -14.85 -19.87 26.20
CA PRO A 517 -14.70 -20.52 27.52
C PRO A 517 -14.38 -19.55 28.66
N PHE A 518 -14.01 -18.30 28.38
CA PHE A 518 -13.58 -17.29 29.36
C PHE A 518 -14.12 -15.90 29.01
N PHE A 519 -13.84 -14.89 29.83
CA PHE A 519 -14.20 -13.50 29.60
C PHE A 519 -13.04 -12.78 28.91
N THR A 520 -13.27 -12.17 27.73
CA THR A 520 -12.27 -11.36 27.04
C THR A 520 -12.52 -9.87 27.28
N LEU A 521 -11.54 -9.17 27.80
CA LEU A 521 -11.58 -7.73 28.04
C LEU A 521 -10.46 -7.06 27.25
N THR A 522 -10.76 -5.94 26.60
CA THR A 522 -9.74 -5.12 25.93
C THR A 522 -9.12 -4.17 26.93
N GLN A 523 -7.89 -4.48 27.36
CA GLN A 523 -7.20 -3.70 28.38
C GLN A 523 -7.06 -2.22 28.00
N ASN A 524 -6.74 -1.94 26.74
CA ASN A 524 -6.48 -0.58 26.25
C ASN A 524 -7.74 0.28 26.11
N ALA A 525 -8.93 -0.30 26.26
CA ALA A 525 -10.20 0.39 26.13
C ALA A 525 -10.93 0.61 27.48
N LEU A 526 -10.35 0.20 28.60
CA LEU A 526 -11.03 0.28 29.92
C LEU A 526 -11.31 1.72 30.35
N ALA A 527 -10.52 2.71 29.93
CA ALA A 527 -10.76 4.13 30.22
C ALA A 527 -11.89 4.74 29.37
N ASP A 528 -12.38 4.04 28.34
CA ASP A 528 -13.53 4.46 27.54
C ASP A 528 -14.83 4.08 28.29
N ALA A 529 -15.63 5.09 28.65
CA ALA A 529 -16.89 4.89 29.35
C ALA A 529 -17.87 4.03 28.53
N THR A 530 -17.91 4.22 27.21
CA THR A 530 -18.76 3.45 26.30
C THR A 530 -18.39 1.96 26.30
N TYR A 531 -17.09 1.68 26.35
CA TYR A 531 -16.60 0.30 26.42
C TYR A 531 -16.91 -0.34 27.79
N LEU A 532 -16.80 0.42 28.88
CA LEU A 532 -17.21 -0.08 30.20
C LEU A 532 -18.71 -0.35 30.29
N ASP A 533 -19.54 0.51 29.68
CA ASP A 533 -20.99 0.27 29.59
C ASP A 533 -21.30 -1.02 28.82
N TYR A 534 -20.59 -1.21 27.70
CA TYR A 534 -20.65 -2.43 26.92
C TYR A 534 -20.28 -3.67 27.76
N LEU A 535 -19.15 -3.63 28.49
CA LEU A 535 -18.73 -4.74 29.37
C LEU A 535 -19.75 -5.02 30.48
N ARG A 536 -20.36 -3.99 31.05
CA ARG A 536 -21.41 -4.15 32.09
C ARG A 536 -22.67 -4.80 31.53
N ALA A 537 -23.09 -4.38 30.36
CA ALA A 537 -24.22 -5.02 29.66
C ALA A 537 -23.95 -6.50 29.36
N MET A 538 -22.69 -6.83 28.99
CA MET A 538 -22.31 -8.20 28.61
C MET A 538 -22.03 -9.11 29.82
N TYR A 539 -21.32 -8.63 30.81
CA TYR A 539 -20.72 -9.46 31.82
C TYR A 539 -21.06 -9.06 33.25
N GLY A 540 -21.72 -7.90 33.49
CA GLY A 540 -21.89 -7.32 34.81
C GLY A 540 -22.62 -8.19 35.85
N HIS A 541 -23.31 -9.22 35.37
CA HIS A 541 -23.98 -10.22 36.24
C HIS A 541 -23.11 -11.43 36.58
N ARG A 542 -21.91 -11.57 35.94
CA ARG A 542 -21.02 -12.74 36.06
C ARG A 542 -19.63 -12.41 36.60
N ILE A 543 -19.16 -11.23 36.33
CA ILE A 543 -17.89 -10.69 36.85
C ILE A 543 -18.08 -9.23 37.24
N TYR A 544 -17.27 -8.77 38.18
CA TYR A 544 -17.21 -7.35 38.47
C TYR A 544 -16.62 -6.56 37.31
N THR A 545 -17.34 -5.57 36.86
CA THR A 545 -16.90 -4.57 35.86
C THR A 545 -16.97 -3.18 36.48
N PRO A 546 -15.99 -2.29 36.26
CA PRO A 546 -15.94 -0.97 36.86
C PRO A 546 -17.21 -0.15 36.59
N THR A 547 -17.67 0.57 37.60
CA THR A 547 -18.77 1.53 37.50
C THR A 547 -18.29 2.88 36.97
N ALA A 548 -19.20 3.80 36.68
CA ALA A 548 -18.84 5.17 36.31
C ALA A 548 -18.12 5.89 37.49
N GLU A 549 -18.46 5.57 38.73
CA GLU A 549 -17.81 6.11 39.94
C GLU A 549 -16.39 5.57 40.08
N ASP A 550 -16.18 4.28 39.83
CA ASP A 550 -14.84 3.68 39.81
C ASP A 550 -13.94 4.31 38.74
N SER A 551 -14.49 4.51 37.52
CA SER A 551 -13.77 5.16 36.46
C SER A 551 -13.36 6.59 36.82
N LYS A 552 -14.29 7.35 37.39
CA LYS A 552 -14.02 8.70 37.91
C LYS A 552 -12.94 8.68 38.99
N LYS A 553 -13.05 7.76 39.96
CA LYS A 553 -12.05 7.62 41.05
C LYS A 553 -10.66 7.30 40.48
N CYS A 554 -10.55 6.35 39.54
CA CYS A 554 -9.26 6.02 38.93
C CYS A 554 -8.66 7.23 38.17
N PHE A 555 -9.50 8.01 37.48
CA PHE A 555 -9.08 9.25 36.86
C PHE A 555 -8.59 10.28 37.91
N ASP A 556 -9.35 10.51 38.97
CA ASP A 556 -9.01 11.46 40.05
C ASP A 556 -7.70 11.03 40.76
N ASP A 557 -7.52 9.73 41.03
CA ASP A 557 -6.30 9.17 41.61
C ASP A 557 -5.08 9.40 40.71
N TYR A 558 -5.25 9.19 39.40
CA TYR A 558 -4.19 9.48 38.44
C TYR A 558 -3.84 10.98 38.41
N MET A 559 -4.84 11.85 38.36
CA MET A 559 -4.64 13.31 38.40
C MET A 559 -3.90 13.77 39.64
N ALA A 560 -4.28 13.26 40.79
CA ALA A 560 -3.62 13.56 42.06
C ALA A 560 -2.15 13.10 42.10
N ASP A 561 -1.87 11.93 41.48
CA ASP A 561 -0.51 11.43 41.36
C ASP A 561 0.32 12.28 40.37
N ALA A 562 -0.23 12.60 39.20
CA ALA A 562 0.43 13.46 38.24
C ALA A 562 0.74 14.86 38.81
N GLN A 563 -0.19 15.44 39.52
CA GLN A 563 -0.01 16.74 40.21
C GLN A 563 1.15 16.71 41.23
N ARG A 564 1.34 15.62 41.95
CA ARG A 564 2.49 15.45 42.86
C ARG A 564 3.83 15.33 42.12
N ARG A 565 3.85 14.70 40.95
CA ARG A 565 5.07 14.42 40.17
C ARG A 565 5.57 15.62 39.33
N ILE A 566 4.67 16.51 38.91
CA ILE A 566 5.03 17.69 38.11
C ILE A 566 6.12 18.55 38.79
N PRO A 567 5.96 19.03 40.04
CA PRO A 567 6.95 19.90 40.65
C PRO A 567 8.27 19.21 40.95
N LEU A 568 8.26 17.86 40.99
CA LEU A 568 9.44 17.03 41.21
C LEU A 568 10.18 16.65 39.92
N ASN A 569 9.67 17.10 38.76
CA ASN A 569 10.15 16.71 37.42
C ASN A 569 10.22 15.19 37.23
N GLN A 570 9.20 14.48 37.76
CA GLN A 570 9.09 13.02 37.74
C GLN A 570 7.96 12.55 36.80
N LEU A 571 7.79 13.24 35.66
CA LEU A 571 6.85 12.78 34.65
C LEU A 571 7.37 11.50 33.99
N LYS A 572 6.45 10.61 33.63
CA LYS A 572 6.79 9.40 32.90
C LYS A 572 7.16 9.76 31.45
N PRO A 573 8.10 9.07 30.79
CA PRO A 573 8.43 9.29 29.40
C PRO A 573 7.18 9.23 28.50
N GLY A 574 6.95 10.25 27.67
CA GLY A 574 5.77 10.34 26.82
C GLY A 574 4.48 10.78 27.52
N GLU A 575 4.53 11.14 28.81
CA GLU A 575 3.42 11.68 29.57
C GLU A 575 3.34 13.21 29.32
N ASP A 576 2.26 13.68 28.71
CA ASP A 576 2.01 15.10 28.48
C ASP A 576 1.04 15.63 29.55
N VAL A 577 1.63 16.11 30.65
CA VAL A 577 0.92 16.67 31.78
C VAL A 577 1.35 18.13 31.94
N ARG A 578 0.42 19.05 31.92
CA ARG A 578 0.66 20.49 31.99
C ARG A 578 -0.11 21.10 33.15
N LEU A 579 0.48 22.07 33.79
CA LEU A 579 -0.21 22.91 34.75
C LEU A 579 -0.70 24.19 34.06
N VAL A 580 -2.00 24.28 33.81
CA VAL A 580 -2.61 25.43 33.14
C VAL A 580 -3.49 26.17 34.14
N ARG A 581 -3.10 27.40 34.52
CA ARG A 581 -3.85 28.23 35.48
C ARG A 581 -4.14 27.55 36.84
N GLY A 582 -3.21 26.73 37.30
CA GLY A 582 -3.36 25.96 38.55
C GLY A 582 -4.15 24.67 38.47
N HIS A 583 -4.60 24.28 37.27
CA HIS A 583 -5.24 23.01 36.99
C HIS A 583 -4.31 22.11 36.21
N VAL A 584 -4.31 20.82 36.51
CA VAL A 584 -3.56 19.81 35.77
C VAL A 584 -4.37 19.44 34.53
N GLU A 585 -3.82 19.71 33.38
CA GLU A 585 -4.30 19.18 32.11
C GLU A 585 -3.44 17.99 31.70
N VAL A 586 -4.09 16.90 31.36
CA VAL A 586 -3.43 15.67 30.96
C VAL A 586 -3.86 15.32 29.54
N THR A 587 -2.87 15.15 28.70
CA THR A 587 -3.08 14.65 27.33
C THR A 587 -2.08 13.52 27.05
N GLY A 588 -2.40 12.68 26.08
CA GLY A 588 -1.48 11.68 25.61
C GLY A 588 -1.77 10.25 26.09
N GLN A 589 -1.15 9.33 25.37
CA GLN A 589 -1.42 7.90 25.48
C GLN A 589 -0.99 7.32 26.84
N VAL A 590 0.10 7.83 27.43
CA VAL A 590 0.62 7.34 28.72
C VAL A 590 -0.37 7.54 29.85
N ALA A 591 -1.09 8.66 29.87
CA ALA A 591 -2.14 8.93 30.84
C ALA A 591 -3.30 7.94 30.71
N VAL A 592 -3.80 7.76 29.50
CA VAL A 592 -4.87 6.79 29.20
C VAL A 592 -4.47 5.37 29.61
N MET A 593 -3.24 4.96 29.27
CA MET A 593 -2.73 3.65 29.65
C MET A 593 -2.56 3.47 31.17
N THR A 594 -2.20 4.53 31.89
CA THR A 594 -2.11 4.49 33.34
C THR A 594 -3.50 4.33 33.97
N ILE A 595 -4.51 5.05 33.48
CA ILE A 595 -5.91 4.90 33.91
C ILE A 595 -6.44 3.50 33.60
N ASN A 596 -6.19 2.99 32.40
CA ASN A 596 -6.48 1.60 32.03
C ASN A 596 -5.86 0.62 33.03
N GLY A 597 -4.65 0.93 33.51
CA GLY A 597 -3.93 0.15 34.49
C GLY A 597 -4.62 0.10 35.87
N LEU A 598 -5.10 1.22 36.35
CA LEU A 598 -5.86 1.31 37.61
C LEU A 598 -7.18 0.54 37.50
N LEU A 599 -7.90 0.68 36.40
CA LEU A 599 -9.14 -0.04 36.15
C LEU A 599 -8.92 -1.56 36.02
N ALA A 600 -7.85 -1.98 35.32
CA ALA A 600 -7.47 -3.39 35.22
C ALA A 600 -7.13 -3.97 36.61
N LYS A 601 -6.45 -3.19 37.48
CA LYS A 601 -6.16 -3.56 38.85
C LYS A 601 -7.43 -3.73 39.66
N LEU A 602 -8.38 -2.83 39.52
CA LEU A 602 -9.67 -2.90 40.19
C LEU A 602 -10.46 -4.15 39.75
N ILE A 603 -10.48 -4.47 38.46
CA ILE A 603 -11.10 -5.71 37.99
C ILE A 603 -10.40 -6.93 38.59
N PHE A 604 -9.07 -6.93 38.63
CA PHE A 604 -8.31 -8.01 39.26
C PHE A 604 -8.67 -8.19 40.74
N ASP A 605 -8.71 -7.11 41.51
CA ASP A 605 -8.95 -7.16 42.94
C ASP A 605 -10.40 -7.56 43.27
N ARG A 606 -11.37 -7.14 42.49
CA ARG A 606 -12.80 -7.36 42.73
C ARG A 606 -13.35 -8.67 42.17
N ASN A 607 -12.53 -9.49 41.50
CA ASN A 607 -12.87 -10.83 41.06
C ASN A 607 -11.93 -11.87 41.67
N PRO A 608 -11.90 -12.07 42.99
CA PRO A 608 -10.90 -12.89 43.69
C PRO A 608 -10.95 -14.36 43.29
N ASP A 609 -12.11 -14.87 42.90
CA ASP A 609 -12.35 -16.28 42.54
C ASP A 609 -12.04 -16.60 41.08
N ARG A 610 -11.52 -15.63 40.31
CA ARG A 610 -11.18 -15.81 38.90
C ARG A 610 -9.67 -15.91 38.70
N GLU A 611 -9.25 -16.69 37.71
CA GLU A 611 -7.89 -16.65 37.19
C GLU A 611 -7.76 -15.56 36.14
N PHE A 612 -6.55 -15.02 35.97
CA PHE A 612 -6.28 -13.92 35.05
C PHE A 612 -5.13 -14.22 34.12
N TYR A 613 -5.32 -13.86 32.86
CA TYR A 613 -4.35 -14.02 31.79
C TYR A 613 -4.21 -12.72 30.96
N ILE A 614 -3.05 -12.48 30.43
CA ILE A 614 -2.77 -11.30 29.59
C ILE A 614 -1.89 -11.65 28.41
N GLU A 615 -2.27 -11.12 27.25
CA GLU A 615 -1.52 -11.24 26.00
C GLU A 615 -0.54 -10.09 25.82
N GLU A 616 -0.81 -8.96 26.42
CA GLU A 616 -0.28 -7.64 26.10
C GLU A 616 1.24 -7.50 26.15
N SER A 617 1.76 -6.72 25.22
CA SER A 617 3.17 -6.34 25.16
C SER A 617 3.55 -5.23 26.14
N PHE A 618 2.57 -4.56 26.74
CA PHE A 618 2.77 -3.53 27.75
C PHE A 618 2.11 -3.95 29.05
N PRO A 619 2.67 -4.92 29.79
CA PRO A 619 2.21 -5.20 31.15
C PRO A 619 2.30 -3.91 31.96
N LEU A 620 1.24 -3.63 32.67
CA LEU A 620 1.18 -2.45 33.53
C LEU A 620 2.09 -2.65 34.74
N ASP A 621 2.68 -1.58 35.25
CA ASP A 621 3.69 -1.62 36.35
C ASP A 621 3.29 -2.53 37.53
N TRP A 622 2.01 -2.50 37.91
CA TRP A 622 1.51 -3.30 39.01
C TRP A 622 1.46 -4.81 38.70
N MET A 623 1.43 -5.21 37.42
CA MET A 623 1.28 -6.62 37.02
C MET A 623 2.58 -7.40 37.14
N TYR A 624 3.75 -6.77 36.92
CA TYR A 624 5.03 -7.46 36.82
C TYR A 624 5.35 -8.39 37.97
N PRO A 625 5.11 -8.02 39.25
CA PRO A 625 5.32 -8.94 40.38
C PRO A 625 4.45 -10.21 40.32
N TYR A 626 3.32 -10.14 39.62
CA TYR A 626 2.32 -11.21 39.53
C TYR A 626 2.48 -12.07 38.25
N LEU A 627 3.28 -11.63 37.27
CA LEU A 627 3.36 -12.30 35.98
C LEU A 627 4.25 -13.54 36.00
N SER A 628 3.77 -14.60 35.33
CA SER A 628 4.55 -15.77 34.95
C SER A 628 4.22 -16.16 33.50
N PRO A 629 5.19 -16.69 32.70
CA PRO A 629 4.93 -17.25 31.40
C PRO A 629 3.84 -18.32 31.42
N ASN A 630 3.04 -18.39 30.38
CA ASN A 630 2.00 -19.41 30.15
C ASN A 630 1.81 -19.67 28.64
N GLY A 631 2.72 -20.41 28.05
CA GLY A 631 2.73 -20.63 26.59
C GLY A 631 2.98 -19.34 25.81
N LEU A 632 2.08 -18.97 24.91
CA LEU A 632 2.20 -17.74 24.11
C LEU A 632 1.94 -16.46 24.93
N ILE A 633 1.22 -16.56 26.03
CA ILE A 633 0.76 -15.43 26.86
C ILE A 633 1.30 -15.52 28.28
N MET A 634 0.82 -14.67 29.18
CA MET A 634 1.23 -14.64 30.60
C MET A 634 0.03 -14.85 31.51
N LYS A 635 0.27 -15.54 32.61
CA LYS A 635 -0.67 -15.66 33.74
C LYS A 635 -0.41 -14.52 34.74
N ILE A 636 -1.47 -13.86 35.22
CA ILE A 636 -1.41 -12.94 36.34
C ILE A 636 -1.78 -13.73 37.61
N ASN A 637 -0.79 -14.10 38.37
CA ASN A 637 -0.98 -14.88 39.62
C ASN A 637 -1.69 -14.06 40.69
N ARG A 638 -2.46 -14.69 41.59
CA ARG A 638 -3.24 -13.96 42.60
C ARG A 638 -2.36 -13.34 43.71
N LYS A 639 -1.17 -13.86 43.88
CA LYS A 639 -0.18 -13.33 44.83
C LYS A 639 1.08 -12.95 44.07
N PRO A 640 1.79 -11.91 44.49
CA PRO A 640 3.04 -11.55 43.83
C PRO A 640 4.06 -12.69 44.01
N LEU A 641 4.76 -13.01 42.97
CA LEU A 641 5.79 -14.04 42.95
C LEU A 641 7.15 -13.40 43.34
N PRO A 642 7.77 -13.80 44.45
CA PRO A 642 9.07 -13.26 44.81
C PRO A 642 10.17 -13.59 43.81
N GLU A 643 10.05 -14.75 43.15
CA GLU A 643 10.91 -15.25 42.05
C GLU A 643 10.12 -16.18 41.15
N LEU A 644 10.59 -16.44 39.95
CA LEU A 644 10.07 -17.48 39.07
C LEU A 644 10.75 -18.80 39.40
N SER A 645 9.96 -19.86 39.61
CA SER A 645 10.55 -21.17 39.82
C SER A 645 11.35 -21.64 38.61
N GLU A 646 12.40 -22.43 38.86
CA GLU A 646 13.23 -23.00 37.80
C GLU A 646 12.40 -23.80 36.78
N GLN A 647 11.42 -24.55 37.28
CA GLN A 647 10.49 -25.31 36.44
C GLN A 647 9.73 -24.41 35.46
N VAL A 648 9.13 -23.31 35.93
CA VAL A 648 8.37 -22.38 35.05
C VAL A 648 9.27 -21.75 33.98
N VAL A 649 10.49 -21.41 34.34
CA VAL A 649 11.46 -20.82 33.40
C VAL A 649 11.89 -21.86 32.34
N GLN A 650 12.16 -23.08 32.77
CA GLN A 650 12.53 -24.19 31.89
C GLN A 650 11.38 -24.55 30.93
N GLU A 651 10.16 -24.65 31.44
CA GLU A 651 8.95 -24.92 30.62
C GLU A 651 8.75 -23.85 29.54
N ASP A 652 8.93 -22.56 29.86
CA ASP A 652 8.85 -21.47 28.89
C ASP A 652 9.96 -21.54 27.86
N HIS A 653 11.19 -21.79 28.30
CA HIS A 653 12.34 -21.95 27.43
C HIS A 653 12.13 -23.07 26.40
N GLU A 654 11.71 -24.24 26.84
CA GLU A 654 11.41 -25.39 26.00
C GLU A 654 10.23 -25.12 25.08
N TYR A 655 9.16 -24.52 25.62
CA TYR A 655 7.98 -24.17 24.83
C TYR A 655 8.35 -23.26 23.64
N TRP A 656 8.98 -22.13 23.87
CA TRP A 656 9.33 -21.20 22.80
C TRP A 656 10.41 -21.73 21.87
N SER A 657 11.39 -22.47 22.36
CA SER A 657 12.41 -23.11 21.51
C SER A 657 11.77 -24.08 20.51
N ASN A 658 10.79 -24.86 20.95
CA ASN A 658 10.05 -25.75 20.09
C ASN A 658 9.05 -25.02 19.19
N TYR A 659 8.43 -23.94 19.69
CA TYR A 659 7.41 -23.19 18.98
C TYR A 659 7.96 -22.39 17.79
N VAL A 660 9.13 -21.78 17.93
CA VAL A 660 9.76 -20.99 16.87
C VAL A 660 10.49 -21.86 15.81
N ARG A 661 10.87 -23.09 16.18
CA ARG A 661 11.64 -23.99 15.30
C ARG A 661 10.97 -24.26 13.96
N PRO A 662 9.66 -24.57 13.85
CA PRO A 662 8.98 -24.72 12.57
C PRO A 662 8.99 -23.45 11.72
N MET A 663 9.00 -22.27 12.33
CA MET A 663 8.95 -20.97 11.65
C MET A 663 10.34 -20.52 11.17
N LEU A 664 11.36 -20.65 12.01
CA LEU A 664 12.70 -20.09 11.80
C LEU A 664 13.78 -21.13 11.46
N GLY A 665 13.52 -22.42 11.72
CA GLY A 665 14.52 -23.48 11.66
C GLY A 665 15.20 -23.73 12.98
N ASP A 666 16.19 -24.63 12.98
CA ASP A 666 16.88 -25.17 14.15
C ASP A 666 18.23 -24.48 14.47
N TRP A 667 18.49 -23.29 13.91
CA TRP A 667 19.77 -22.59 14.01
C TRP A 667 19.89 -21.68 15.25
N LEU A 668 18.76 -21.30 15.84
CA LEU A 668 18.70 -20.35 16.97
C LEU A 668 18.74 -21.09 18.28
N GLU A 669 19.92 -21.14 18.88
CA GLU A 669 20.20 -21.77 20.15
C GLU A 669 20.44 -20.74 21.26
N TYR A 670 20.47 -21.23 22.51
CA TYR A 670 20.61 -20.40 23.69
C TYR A 670 21.85 -19.48 23.66
N ASP A 671 22.97 -19.97 23.12
CA ASP A 671 24.25 -19.24 23.01
C ASP A 671 24.48 -18.59 21.63
N THR A 672 23.46 -18.57 20.77
CA THR A 672 23.62 -17.98 19.42
C THR A 672 23.95 -16.49 19.53
N PRO A 673 25.10 -16.02 18.98
CA PRO A 673 25.48 -14.60 19.09
C PRO A 673 24.51 -13.68 18.34
N VAL A 674 24.36 -12.44 18.82
CA VAL A 674 23.53 -11.39 18.17
C VAL A 674 23.96 -11.18 16.73
N ALA A 675 25.24 -11.24 16.42
CA ALA A 675 25.77 -11.12 15.06
C ALA A 675 25.19 -12.17 14.10
N LYS A 676 24.99 -13.40 14.57
CA LYS A 676 24.35 -14.47 13.76
C LYS A 676 22.87 -14.20 13.55
N VAL A 677 22.17 -13.63 14.55
CA VAL A 677 20.76 -13.23 14.44
C VAL A 677 20.58 -12.07 13.46
N ALA A 678 21.46 -11.08 13.52
CA ALA A 678 21.48 -9.96 12.57
C ALA A 678 21.76 -10.44 11.13
N ALA A 679 22.75 -11.33 10.96
CA ALA A 679 23.07 -11.91 9.65
C ALA A 679 21.91 -12.75 9.07
N PHE A 680 21.22 -13.51 9.93
CA PHE A 680 20.00 -14.22 9.55
C PHE A 680 18.92 -13.24 9.07
N ALA A 681 18.65 -12.17 9.82
CA ALA A 681 17.66 -11.18 9.47
C ALA A 681 17.98 -10.51 8.12
N GLU A 682 19.22 -10.10 7.89
CA GLU A 682 19.65 -9.51 6.62
C GLU A 682 19.55 -10.50 5.45
N LYS A 683 19.91 -11.78 5.66
CA LYS A 683 19.81 -12.82 4.64
C LYS A 683 18.36 -13.13 4.27
N VAL A 684 17.55 -13.47 5.27
CA VAL A 684 16.19 -14.03 5.05
C VAL A 684 15.19 -12.95 4.76
N TYR A 685 15.13 -11.89 5.56
CA TYR A 685 14.14 -10.82 5.40
C TYR A 685 14.60 -9.70 4.46
N GLY A 686 15.91 -9.40 4.44
CA GLY A 686 16.46 -8.32 3.61
C GLY A 686 16.71 -8.74 2.16
N LYS A 687 17.40 -9.86 1.98
CA LYS A 687 17.80 -10.35 0.65
C LYS A 687 16.83 -11.38 0.09
N HIS A 688 15.85 -11.85 0.88
CA HIS A 688 14.96 -12.95 0.55
C HIS A 688 15.71 -14.22 0.09
N ASP A 689 16.92 -14.41 0.62
CA ASP A 689 17.75 -15.59 0.34
C ASP A 689 17.38 -16.71 1.30
N LEU A 690 16.57 -17.64 0.81
CA LEU A 690 16.12 -18.83 1.52
C LEU A 690 17.04 -20.05 1.28
N GLY A 691 18.20 -19.88 0.64
CA GLY A 691 19.17 -20.94 0.44
C GLY A 691 19.65 -21.53 1.77
N GLY A 692 19.35 -22.82 2.04
CA GLY A 692 19.64 -23.49 3.30
C GLY A 692 18.76 -23.09 4.49
N PHE A 693 17.72 -22.31 4.29
CA PHE A 693 16.72 -22.01 5.33
C PHE A 693 15.90 -23.26 5.63
N LYS A 694 15.84 -23.65 6.90
CA LYS A 694 15.10 -24.84 7.37
C LYS A 694 13.76 -24.51 8.02
N GLY A 695 13.41 -23.25 8.13
CA GLY A 695 12.13 -22.79 8.63
C GLY A 695 11.07 -22.77 7.55
N ASP A 696 9.96 -22.13 7.83
CA ASP A 696 8.82 -22.04 6.93
C ASP A 696 8.91 -20.79 6.02
N PRO A 697 9.09 -20.95 4.69
CA PRO A 697 9.09 -19.83 3.76
C PRO A 697 7.82 -18.99 3.82
N GLN A 698 6.68 -19.59 4.12
CA GLN A 698 5.41 -18.85 4.25
C GLN A 698 5.38 -17.93 5.48
N PHE A 699 6.15 -18.26 6.53
CA PHE A 699 6.29 -17.36 7.68
C PHE A 699 7.08 -16.11 7.30
N VAL A 700 8.11 -16.26 6.47
CA VAL A 700 8.92 -15.12 6.01
C VAL A 700 8.10 -14.15 5.16
N GLU A 701 7.05 -14.62 4.49
CA GLU A 701 6.13 -13.79 3.71
C GLU A 701 4.99 -13.17 4.55
N ASP A 702 4.69 -13.70 5.74
CA ASP A 702 3.57 -13.29 6.58
C ASP A 702 4.00 -12.25 7.62
N THR A 703 4.01 -10.98 7.24
CA THR A 703 4.43 -9.88 8.12
C THR A 703 3.53 -9.69 9.34
N TRP A 704 2.25 -10.11 9.27
CA TRP A 704 1.31 -10.03 10.37
C TRP A 704 1.62 -11.08 11.43
N ALA A 705 1.82 -12.32 11.01
CA ALA A 705 2.23 -13.40 11.90
C ALA A 705 3.59 -13.09 12.56
N GLN A 706 4.57 -12.62 11.78
CA GLN A 706 5.88 -12.21 12.29
C GLN A 706 5.76 -11.20 13.43
N LYS A 707 5.02 -10.12 13.21
CA LYS A 707 4.81 -9.06 14.20
C LYS A 707 4.13 -9.59 15.46
N ALA A 708 3.06 -10.39 15.30
CA ALA A 708 2.31 -10.91 16.44
C ALA A 708 3.15 -11.85 17.31
N PHE A 709 3.81 -12.85 16.70
CA PHE A 709 4.63 -13.79 17.51
C PHE A 709 5.87 -13.11 18.10
N SER A 710 6.51 -12.18 17.38
CA SER A 710 7.61 -11.35 17.92
C SER A 710 7.15 -10.54 19.13
N LYS A 711 5.96 -9.96 19.07
CA LYS A 711 5.38 -9.16 20.14
C LYS A 711 5.10 -10.01 21.39
N LEU A 712 4.50 -11.19 21.22
CA LEU A 712 4.26 -12.13 22.34
C LEU A 712 5.57 -12.56 23.01
N ARG A 713 6.55 -12.97 22.19
CA ARG A 713 7.84 -13.41 22.76
C ARG A 713 8.59 -12.28 23.46
N SER A 714 8.57 -11.09 22.88
CA SER A 714 9.12 -9.88 23.47
C SER A 714 8.44 -9.51 24.78
N SER A 715 7.16 -9.80 24.96
CA SER A 715 6.42 -9.55 26.19
C SER A 715 6.89 -10.43 27.34
N VAL A 716 7.05 -11.72 27.07
CA VAL A 716 7.63 -12.67 28.03
C VAL A 716 9.07 -12.29 28.37
N GLY A 717 9.88 -11.91 27.36
CA GLY A 717 11.23 -11.38 27.57
C GLY A 717 11.24 -10.15 28.48
N GLY A 718 10.23 -9.30 28.39
CA GLY A 718 10.02 -8.14 29.27
C GLY A 718 9.80 -8.51 30.74
N VAL A 719 9.14 -9.64 31.02
CA VAL A 719 8.99 -10.14 32.38
C VAL A 719 10.35 -10.56 32.98
N TYR A 720 11.14 -11.27 32.18
CA TYR A 720 12.51 -11.64 32.60
C TYR A 720 13.39 -10.40 32.82
N ALA A 721 13.33 -9.42 31.90
CA ALA A 721 14.09 -8.18 32.02
C ALA A 721 13.70 -7.37 33.28
N TRP A 722 12.42 -7.29 33.61
CA TRP A 722 11.95 -6.66 34.84
C TRP A 722 12.54 -7.38 36.09
N ARG A 723 12.59 -8.71 36.08
CA ARG A 723 13.08 -9.52 37.18
C ARG A 723 14.58 -9.39 37.39
N ILE A 724 15.38 -9.07 36.39
CA ILE A 724 16.84 -8.78 36.52
C ILE A 724 17.07 -7.71 37.60
N ASN A 725 16.27 -6.63 37.58
CA ASN A 725 16.39 -5.52 38.51
C ASN A 725 15.80 -5.82 39.91
N ASN A 726 15.01 -6.88 40.01
CA ASN A 726 14.30 -7.27 41.24
C ASN A 726 14.75 -8.64 41.77
N ALA A 727 15.84 -9.21 41.22
CA ALA A 727 16.40 -10.49 41.66
C ALA A 727 17.02 -10.38 43.02
N LYS A 728 16.76 -11.38 43.87
CA LYS A 728 17.28 -11.43 45.23
C LYS A 728 18.66 -12.04 45.32
N THR A 729 19.00 -12.91 44.38
CA THR A 729 20.27 -13.61 44.34
C THR A 729 21.03 -13.35 43.03
N PRO A 730 22.37 -13.39 43.07
CA PRO A 730 23.17 -13.28 41.82
C PRO A 730 22.83 -14.38 40.81
N ALA A 731 22.56 -15.59 41.27
CA ALA A 731 22.20 -16.71 40.39
C ALA A 731 20.85 -16.48 39.68
N ASP A 732 19.84 -15.98 40.40
CA ASP A 732 18.54 -15.63 39.81
C ASP A 732 18.71 -14.47 38.78
N LYS A 733 19.52 -13.46 39.14
CA LYS A 733 19.83 -12.36 38.23
C LYS A 733 20.50 -12.85 36.97
N GLU A 734 21.48 -13.74 37.05
CA GLU A 734 22.16 -14.31 35.87
C GLU A 734 21.18 -15.12 35.02
N ARG A 735 20.38 -15.98 35.66
CA ARG A 735 19.34 -16.77 34.96
C ARG A 735 18.35 -15.88 34.20
N MET A 736 17.78 -14.87 34.87
CA MET A 736 16.84 -13.95 34.26
C MET A 736 17.47 -13.16 33.10
N THR A 737 18.75 -12.81 33.23
CA THR A 737 19.51 -12.12 32.17
C THR A 737 19.64 -13.01 30.94
N LYS A 738 20.01 -14.27 31.10
CA LYS A 738 20.15 -15.21 30.00
C LYS A 738 18.82 -15.46 29.30
N GLU A 739 17.73 -15.64 30.04
CA GLU A 739 16.41 -15.87 29.47
C GLU A 739 15.85 -14.61 28.77
N ALA A 740 16.06 -13.42 29.33
CA ALA A 740 15.68 -12.18 28.69
C ALA A 740 16.42 -11.99 27.34
N ASP A 741 17.74 -12.18 27.33
CA ASP A 741 18.57 -12.04 26.13
C ASP A 741 18.17 -13.06 25.05
N PHE A 742 17.89 -14.32 25.46
CA PHE A 742 17.44 -15.35 24.51
C PHE A 742 16.04 -15.04 23.96
N ALA A 743 15.09 -14.66 24.82
CA ALA A 743 13.74 -14.30 24.41
C ALA A 743 13.74 -13.12 23.42
N PHE A 744 14.57 -12.11 23.64
CA PHE A 744 14.66 -10.98 22.71
C PHE A 744 15.35 -11.33 21.40
N ARG A 745 16.35 -12.23 21.40
CA ARG A 745 16.92 -12.76 20.15
C ARG A 745 15.89 -13.56 19.36
N GLN A 746 15.07 -14.36 19.99
CA GLN A 746 13.94 -15.05 19.36
C GLN A 746 12.92 -14.05 18.80
N ALA A 747 12.53 -13.04 19.58
CA ALA A 747 11.60 -12.01 19.12
C ALA A 747 12.13 -11.23 17.91
N TYR A 748 13.43 -10.88 17.92
CA TYR A 748 14.08 -10.21 16.79
C TYR A 748 14.18 -11.11 15.57
N ALA A 749 14.50 -12.39 15.74
CA ALA A 749 14.55 -13.34 14.64
C ALA A 749 13.18 -13.58 14.01
N LEU A 750 12.08 -13.54 14.80
CA LEU A 750 10.71 -13.64 14.32
C LEU A 750 10.31 -12.42 13.47
N CYS A 751 10.65 -11.21 13.90
CA CYS A 751 10.33 -9.98 13.18
C CYS A 751 11.37 -8.88 13.47
N PRO A 752 12.42 -8.73 12.64
CA PRO A 752 13.48 -7.74 12.89
C PRO A 752 13.04 -6.28 12.82
N VAL A 753 11.90 -6.02 12.20
CA VAL A 753 11.31 -4.68 12.08
C VAL A 753 10.21 -4.40 13.11
N SER A 754 10.00 -5.31 14.07
CA SER A 754 9.07 -5.09 15.18
C SER A 754 9.65 -4.07 16.16
N PRO A 755 8.98 -2.93 16.38
CA PRO A 755 9.48 -1.92 17.32
C PRO A 755 9.68 -2.49 18.73
N GLU A 756 8.70 -3.23 19.24
CA GLU A 756 8.73 -3.78 20.58
C GLU A 756 9.90 -4.75 20.78
N GLY A 757 10.13 -5.63 19.81
CA GLY A 757 11.25 -6.57 19.83
C GLY A 757 12.61 -5.85 19.79
N LEU A 758 12.75 -4.86 18.92
CA LEU A 758 13.97 -4.09 18.75
C LEU A 758 14.30 -3.25 19.98
N PHE A 759 13.35 -2.40 20.44
CA PHE A 759 13.61 -1.46 21.54
C PHE A 759 13.93 -2.17 22.84
N ARG A 760 13.20 -3.24 23.17
CA ARG A 760 13.47 -4.02 24.40
C ARG A 760 14.81 -4.75 24.33
N SER A 761 15.17 -5.29 23.15
CA SER A 761 16.51 -5.88 22.93
C SER A 761 17.61 -4.85 23.13
N VAL A 762 17.49 -3.68 22.52
CA VAL A 762 18.45 -2.58 22.66
C VAL A 762 18.56 -2.14 24.13
N GLN A 763 17.46 -1.97 24.82
CA GLN A 763 17.47 -1.56 26.22
C GLN A 763 18.18 -2.59 27.12
N LEU A 764 17.92 -3.88 26.92
CA LEU A 764 18.63 -4.93 27.65
C LEU A 764 20.13 -4.90 27.33
N LEU A 765 20.51 -4.84 26.05
CA LEU A 765 21.90 -4.84 25.63
C LEU A 765 22.69 -3.65 26.19
N LEU A 766 22.08 -2.47 26.26
CA LEU A 766 22.65 -1.30 26.90
C LEU A 766 22.84 -1.50 28.40
N THR A 767 21.87 -2.11 29.09
CA THR A 767 21.95 -2.45 30.51
C THR A 767 23.10 -3.45 30.77
N LEU A 768 23.38 -4.32 29.81
CA LEU A 768 24.47 -5.31 29.85
C LEU A 768 25.81 -4.77 29.32
N ASN A 769 25.91 -3.47 29.04
CA ASN A 769 27.08 -2.81 28.43
C ASN A 769 27.53 -3.41 27.09
N ARG A 770 26.57 -3.95 26.30
CA ARG A 770 26.77 -4.56 24.98
C ARG A 770 26.35 -3.59 23.87
N LEU A 771 27.00 -2.43 23.81
CA LEU A 771 26.64 -1.34 22.90
C LEU A 771 26.79 -1.72 21.42
N ASP A 772 27.83 -2.49 21.07
CA ASP A 772 28.09 -2.90 19.69
C ASP A 772 26.99 -3.84 19.15
N ASP A 773 26.52 -4.77 20.01
CA ASP A 773 25.39 -5.62 19.65
C ASP A 773 24.10 -4.82 19.47
N ALA A 774 23.85 -3.81 20.33
CA ALA A 774 22.71 -2.92 20.20
C ALA A 774 22.76 -2.13 18.88
N ARG A 775 23.92 -1.56 18.55
CA ARG A 775 24.14 -0.85 17.27
C ARG A 775 23.91 -1.78 16.08
N LEU A 776 24.46 -2.99 16.11
CA LEU A 776 24.32 -3.98 15.05
C LEU A 776 22.85 -4.31 14.76
N LEU A 777 22.02 -4.52 15.79
CA LEU A 777 20.59 -4.77 15.61
C LEU A 777 19.88 -3.58 14.96
N VAL A 778 20.15 -2.37 15.43
CA VAL A 778 19.53 -1.14 14.90
C VAL A 778 19.95 -0.87 13.46
N GLU A 779 21.24 -1.02 13.14
CA GLU A 779 21.76 -0.90 11.77
C GLU A 779 21.16 -1.94 10.84
N THR A 780 21.00 -3.18 11.30
CA THR A 780 20.37 -4.25 10.54
C THR A 780 18.91 -3.95 10.29
N THR A 781 18.17 -3.50 11.31
CA THR A 781 16.77 -3.09 11.15
C THR A 781 16.63 -1.92 10.17
N LEU A 782 17.54 -0.95 10.22
CA LEU A 782 17.54 0.18 9.30
C LEU A 782 17.83 -0.23 7.84
N LYS A 783 18.64 -1.27 7.61
CA LYS A 783 18.83 -1.86 6.28
C LYS A 783 17.56 -2.51 5.76
N LEU A 784 16.75 -3.09 6.64
CA LEU A 784 15.48 -3.75 6.30
C LEU A 784 14.34 -2.74 6.10
N ASP A 785 14.33 -1.65 6.86
CA ASP A 785 13.35 -0.56 6.80
C ASP A 785 14.05 0.82 6.79
N PRO A 786 14.61 1.23 5.62
CA PRO A 786 15.42 2.44 5.52
C PRO A 786 14.67 3.74 5.79
N GLU A 787 13.34 3.74 5.68
CA GLU A 787 12.53 4.94 5.88
C GLU A 787 12.05 5.14 7.33
N ASN A 788 12.39 4.23 8.23
CA ASN A 788 11.96 4.29 9.61
C ASN A 788 12.67 5.41 10.39
N ALA A 789 11.97 6.53 10.56
CA ALA A 789 12.49 7.71 11.24
C ALA A 789 12.85 7.44 12.72
N ILE A 790 12.08 6.58 13.39
CA ILE A 790 12.30 6.24 14.80
C ILE A 790 13.58 5.44 14.96
N VAL A 791 13.82 4.46 14.08
CA VAL A 791 15.05 3.64 14.09
C VAL A 791 16.28 4.50 13.71
N LYS A 792 16.13 5.47 12.77
CA LYS A 792 17.19 6.45 12.48
C LYS A 792 17.57 7.25 13.73
N THR A 793 16.57 7.77 14.43
CA THR A 793 16.79 8.54 15.67
C THR A 793 17.47 7.68 16.74
N LEU A 794 17.03 6.43 16.91
CA LEU A 794 17.64 5.50 17.85
C LEU A 794 19.12 5.24 17.50
N LEU A 795 19.45 5.06 16.22
CA LEU A 795 20.84 4.88 15.79
C LEU A 795 21.71 6.09 16.14
N GLU A 796 21.22 7.31 15.92
CA GLU A 796 21.95 8.53 16.29
C GLU A 796 22.12 8.66 17.80
N GLN A 797 21.13 8.27 18.60
CA GLN A 797 21.25 8.22 20.07
C GLN A 797 22.33 7.23 20.50
N LEU A 798 22.36 6.03 19.89
CA LEU A 798 23.38 5.02 20.19
C LEU A 798 24.80 5.43 19.77
N LYS A 799 24.97 6.20 18.69
CA LYS A 799 26.28 6.74 18.29
C LYS A 799 26.82 7.73 19.32
N ASN A 800 25.92 8.51 19.93
CA ASN A 800 26.27 9.52 20.93
C ASN A 800 26.30 8.97 22.36
N PHE A 801 25.89 7.71 22.55
CA PHE A 801 25.85 7.08 23.88
C PHE A 801 27.26 6.79 24.37
N LYS A 802 27.59 7.33 25.54
CA LYS A 802 28.81 7.02 26.29
C LYS A 802 28.47 6.07 27.39
N PRO A 803 29.03 4.86 27.44
CA PRO A 803 28.87 3.99 28.62
C PRO A 803 29.26 4.75 29.88
N LYS A 804 28.50 4.57 30.94
CA LYS A 804 28.96 5.03 32.27
C LYS A 804 30.01 4.03 32.75
N ASP A 805 31.22 4.55 33.06
CA ASP A 805 32.28 3.82 33.75
C ASP A 805 31.83 3.29 35.13
#